data_73897c6fe7ce8781c07a5ad91b0bc38a
#
_entry.id   73897c6fe7ce8781c07a5ad91b0bc38a
#
_cell.length_a   1.000
_cell.length_b   1.000
_cell.length_c   1.000
_cell.angle_alpha   90.00
_cell.angle_beta   90.00
_cell.angle_gamma   90.00
#
_symmetry.space_group_name_H-M   'P 1'
#
loop_
_entity.id
_entity.type
_entity.pdbx_description
1 polymer ?
#
loop_
_entity_poly.entity_id
_entity_poly.type
_entity_poly.pdbx_seq_one_letter_code
_entity_poly.pdbx_strand_id
1 'polypeptide(L)'
;MQLRARESNVEGLGGEDARHPPARTGGGELWGRYWPGCCRRRPTMMPDWWSTILLLCIVFLSTDGGPTKEGFGPKHYLPLVRLRHKQDGSPESIRLKAYYGQDGHFGPCENKYCGLGRHCIVNKETGQADCACMERCKPNYKPVCGSDGELYENHCELHRAACLKKQKISIVHNEDCFFKGDKCKLIEYSKLKNMLLDVQNQKYIRHRNKKENNDKMSLKKLLVDNMFEYFDSNDDGLVDSNELAQVIKQDRLGKDLSQCSLFDLLKYDDYNNDKHLTQEEFYRAFQVVQLSLAEDQKVSVTTATVGQSAVLTCSIQGILRPPIIWKRNNIILNNLDLEDISDFGDDGSLYITKVTTIHMGNYSCNADGYEKLYQTHILQVNVPPVIRVYPESQAREPGVTASLRCHAEGIPNPLINWLKNGVDIMPKLSKQLTLQANGSGVHISNVRYEDTGAYTCIAKNDAGVDEDISSLFVEDSARKTRLGVGNMFYIFYEDGIKVIQPIECEIQRHIKPSEKVLGYQDEVCPKAESDAVQRCVWATAVNVKDKYIYVTQPKLNRVLIVDIQSQKAVQVVATDPVPVKLHYDKSHDQVWVLSWGDMEKTTPTLQVINQASGSAAHHTIHTQPVGKQFDRVDDFFIPSTTLIINHIRFGFILHKGEPALHKIDLETMMYIKTISLKDYNCIPQSLAYTHLGGYYFVHCNADNTGATEPQIIVDSVTDSVIGYNGDITGAPYISPDGHYLVSIDDQKGLLRVQSITIQGEILESFDIHTNFHISDATFQPSFTEANQYNVFASSGVQTDVLFVELSTGKVKMVKSLKEPMKTEEWPWNSKNRIIVDSDLFGQYLMTPSKESLFILDGRLNKLNCEITEVEKGNTIIWVGEA
;
A
#
# COMPACT_ATOMS: atom_id res chain seq x y z
N MET A 1 -37.32 -14.57 12.38
CA MET A 1 -36.73 -15.17 11.16
C MET A 1 -35.35 -15.74 11.56
N GLN A 2 -35.20 -17.06 11.39
CA GLN A 2 -33.98 -17.76 11.83
C GLN A 2 -32.86 -17.57 10.79
N LEU A 3 -31.77 -16.96 11.19
CA LEU A 3 -30.51 -16.92 10.45
C LEU A 3 -29.76 -18.25 10.65
N ARG A 4 -29.55 -19.02 9.59
CA ARG A 4 -28.72 -20.23 9.59
C ARG A 4 -27.37 -19.89 8.94
N ALA A 5 -26.31 -20.00 9.72
CA ALA A 5 -24.96 -20.15 9.19
C ALA A 5 -24.81 -21.58 8.63
N ARG A 6 -24.31 -21.72 7.42
CA ARG A 6 -23.95 -23.02 6.83
C ARG A 6 -22.43 -23.13 6.82
N GLU A 7 -21.94 -24.07 7.60
CA GLU A 7 -20.59 -24.64 7.43
C GLU A 7 -20.60 -25.61 6.24
N SER A 8 -19.62 -25.49 5.37
CA SER A 8 -19.40 -26.42 4.25
C SER A 8 -18.73 -27.70 4.74
N ASN A 9 -19.47 -28.79 4.79
CA ASN A 9 -18.91 -30.14 4.95
C ASN A 9 -18.62 -30.76 3.60
N VAL A 10 -17.40 -31.27 3.46
CA VAL A 10 -16.98 -32.18 2.37
C VAL A 10 -17.44 -33.60 2.72
N GLU A 11 -18.28 -34.19 1.89
CA GLU A 11 -18.65 -35.59 1.97
C GLU A 11 -17.60 -36.47 1.27
N GLY A 12 -17.15 -37.50 1.98
CA GLY A 12 -16.42 -38.62 1.43
C GLY A 12 -17.13 -39.95 1.82
N LEU A 13 -17.45 -40.72 0.82
CA LEU A 13 -18.19 -41.96 0.85
C LEU A 13 -17.46 -43.14 1.52
N GLY A 14 -18.21 -43.96 2.28
CA GLY A 14 -18.28 -45.38 2.13
C GLY A 14 -17.75 -46.34 3.22
N GLY A 15 -18.60 -47.02 3.91
CA GLY A 15 -18.56 -48.47 4.18
C GLY A 15 -18.30 -48.98 5.61
N GLU A 16 -19.39 -49.34 6.30
CA GLU A 16 -19.62 -50.54 7.16
C GLU A 16 -18.46 -51.10 8.06
N ASP A 17 -18.61 -51.35 9.28
CA ASP A 17 -19.44 -52.11 10.16
C ASP A 17 -18.82 -52.34 11.58
N ALA A 18 -19.65 -52.19 12.58
CA ALA A 18 -19.80 -52.92 13.85
C ALA A 18 -18.71 -53.10 14.92
N ARG A 19 -19.17 -52.70 16.12
CA ARG A 19 -19.03 -53.33 17.47
C ARG A 19 -18.01 -52.77 18.47
N HIS A 20 -18.62 -52.18 19.47
CA HIS A 20 -18.15 -51.93 20.86
C HIS A 20 -18.00 -53.19 21.73
N PRO A 21 -17.60 -53.05 23.03
CA PRO A 21 -16.32 -52.75 23.70
C PRO A 21 -15.93 -53.94 24.63
N PRO A 22 -15.21 -53.88 25.72
CA PRO A 22 -14.88 -52.88 26.71
C PRO A 22 -13.44 -52.93 27.38
N ALA A 23 -13.15 -51.87 28.06
CA ALA A 23 -12.36 -51.64 29.30
C ALA A 23 -11.36 -52.65 29.86
N ARG A 24 -10.25 -52.15 30.35
CA ARG A 24 -9.59 -52.24 31.66
C ARG A 24 -8.08 -52.40 31.66
N THR A 25 -7.47 -51.47 32.38
CA THR A 25 -6.46 -51.62 33.43
C THR A 25 -5.05 -52.10 33.11
N GLY A 26 -4.11 -51.37 33.64
CA GLY A 26 -2.97 -51.93 34.38
C GLY A 26 -1.62 -51.65 33.78
N GLY A 27 -0.91 -50.72 34.41
CA GLY A 27 0.22 -51.12 35.22
C GLY A 27 1.59 -51.17 34.57
N GLY A 28 2.48 -50.39 35.13
CA GLY A 28 3.84 -50.87 35.43
C GLY A 28 4.93 -50.24 34.54
N GLU A 29 5.63 -49.25 35.08
CA GLU A 29 6.99 -49.36 35.60
C GLU A 29 8.04 -49.87 34.59
N LEU A 30 9.20 -49.40 34.44
CA LEU A 30 10.25 -48.71 35.19
C LEU A 30 11.52 -48.59 34.31
N TRP A 31 12.47 -47.74 34.77
CA TRP A 31 13.90 -47.71 34.49
C TRP A 31 14.40 -47.13 33.19
N GLY A 32 15.34 -46.22 33.15
CA GLY A 32 16.26 -45.71 34.13
C GLY A 32 17.43 -44.99 33.49
N ARG A 33 17.80 -43.87 34.09
CA ARG A 33 19.17 -43.39 34.36
C ARG A 33 20.20 -43.34 33.20
N TYR A 34 20.87 -42.22 32.99
CA TYR A 34 22.08 -41.79 33.72
C TYR A 34 22.50 -40.35 33.40
N TRP A 35 22.67 -39.57 34.43
CA TRP A 35 23.64 -38.50 34.59
C TRP A 35 24.97 -39.14 35.11
N PRO A 36 26.15 -38.45 35.21
CA PRO A 36 26.47 -37.13 35.77
C PRO A 36 27.70 -36.47 35.11
N GLY A 37 28.19 -35.32 35.43
CA GLY A 37 28.66 -34.67 36.60
C GLY A 37 29.45 -33.39 36.19
N CYS A 38 29.28 -32.34 36.83
CA CYS A 38 30.03 -31.75 37.94
C CYS A 38 31.50 -31.39 37.66
N CYS A 39 31.81 -30.08 37.75
CA CYS A 39 32.58 -29.55 38.86
C CYS A 39 32.75 -28.04 38.88
N ARG A 40 32.38 -27.49 39.99
CA ARG A 40 32.69 -26.20 40.62
C ARG A 40 34.19 -25.94 40.75
N ARG A 41 34.58 -24.64 40.67
CA ARG A 41 35.24 -23.92 41.80
C ARG A 41 35.53 -22.45 41.45
N ARG A 42 35.11 -21.59 42.31
CA ARG A 42 35.64 -20.25 42.67
C ARG A 42 36.68 -20.46 43.78
N PRO A 43 37.40 -19.49 44.36
CA PRO A 43 37.55 -18.05 44.10
C PRO A 43 39.03 -17.59 44.21
N THR A 44 39.35 -16.30 44.00
CA THR A 44 40.05 -15.44 44.97
C THR A 44 40.71 -14.20 44.30
N MET A 45 40.38 -13.08 44.90
CA MET A 45 41.17 -11.90 45.34
C MET A 45 41.79 -10.94 44.32
N MET A 46 41.34 -9.73 44.53
CA MET A 46 41.95 -8.40 44.26
C MET A 46 43.38 -8.28 44.82
N PRO A 47 44.22 -7.22 44.57
CA PRO A 47 43.86 -5.84 44.90
C PRO A 47 44.41 -4.72 44.00
N ASP A 48 43.71 -3.56 44.11
CA ASP A 48 44.13 -2.17 44.23
C ASP A 48 45.39 -1.60 43.54
N TRP A 49 45.23 -0.40 42.98
CA TRP A 49 45.87 0.86 43.39
C TRP A 49 45.52 1.97 42.38
N TRP A 50 44.72 2.97 42.78
CA TRP A 50 45.01 4.37 43.01
C TRP A 50 45.91 5.06 41.93
N SER A 51 45.66 6.24 41.36
CA SER A 51 45.30 7.53 41.93
C SER A 51 45.11 8.59 40.82
N THR A 52 44.13 9.42 40.99
CA THR A 52 44.08 10.88 41.16
C THR A 52 44.57 11.88 40.10
N ILE A 53 43.79 12.93 40.07
CA ILE A 53 44.06 14.40 39.96
C ILE A 53 43.42 14.98 38.65
N LEU A 54 42.59 15.89 38.73
CA LEU A 54 42.13 17.13 39.36
C LEU A 54 41.72 18.12 38.25
N LEU A 55 40.52 18.59 38.42
CA LEU A 55 40.00 19.97 38.23
C LEU A 55 40.78 20.97 37.38
N LEU A 56 39.98 21.66 36.51
CA LEU A 56 39.96 23.14 36.56
C LEU A 56 38.68 23.70 35.87
N CYS A 57 37.84 24.33 36.68
CA CYS A 57 36.79 25.28 36.27
C CYS A 57 37.43 26.57 35.79
N ILE A 58 36.90 27.20 34.74
CA ILE A 58 36.90 28.67 34.65
C ILE A 58 35.53 29.12 34.11
N VAL A 59 34.85 29.88 34.93
CA VAL A 59 33.66 30.74 34.74
C VAL A 59 34.09 32.00 34.06
N PHE A 60 33.36 32.52 33.09
CA PHE A 60 33.13 33.95 32.91
C PHE A 60 31.75 34.30 32.39
N LEU A 61 31.20 35.29 32.98
CA LEU A 61 29.87 35.85 32.98
C LEU A 61 29.58 36.85 31.86
N SER A 62 28.30 36.93 31.52
CA SER A 62 27.46 38.12 31.17
C SER A 62 27.67 38.74 29.78
N THR A 63 26.65 39.18 29.05
CA THR A 63 25.46 40.04 29.39
C THR A 63 24.46 40.04 28.24
N ASP A 64 23.20 40.09 28.65
CA ASP A 64 22.02 40.74 28.07
C ASP A 64 21.68 40.81 26.58
N GLY A 65 20.47 40.43 26.28
CA GLY A 65 19.67 40.84 25.12
C GLY A 65 18.47 39.89 24.85
N GLY A 66 17.27 40.19 25.38
CA GLY A 66 16.06 39.44 25.13
C GLY A 66 15.32 39.88 23.85
N PRO A 67 14.03 39.51 23.68
CA PRO A 67 13.64 38.23 23.10
C PRO A 67 12.91 38.38 21.75
N THR A 68 13.00 37.41 20.83
CA THR A 68 12.05 37.24 19.74
C THR A 68 11.56 35.81 19.72
N LYS A 69 10.23 35.69 19.75
CA LYS A 69 9.47 34.43 19.59
C LYS A 69 9.60 33.93 18.19
N GLU A 70 10.03 32.71 18.01
CA GLU A 70 9.73 31.92 16.81
C GLU A 70 9.51 30.45 17.17
N GLY A 71 8.55 29.86 16.46
CA GLY A 71 7.80 28.68 16.77
C GLY A 71 8.59 27.35 16.81
N PHE A 72 8.08 26.48 17.63
CA PHE A 72 8.52 25.09 17.73
C PHE A 72 7.92 24.26 16.59
N GLY A 73 8.78 23.78 15.69
CA GLY A 73 8.47 22.67 14.82
C GLY A 73 8.91 21.35 15.49
N PRO A 74 8.24 20.21 15.20
CA PRO A 74 8.53 18.95 15.86
C PRO A 74 9.92 18.42 15.47
N LYS A 75 10.73 18.09 16.46
CA LYS A 75 12.01 17.41 16.29
C LYS A 75 11.74 15.92 16.05
N HIS A 76 11.99 15.46 14.85
CA HIS A 76 12.10 14.04 14.55
C HIS A 76 13.36 13.45 15.23
N TYR A 77 13.16 12.57 16.20
CA TYR A 77 14.20 11.70 16.72
C TYR A 77 14.18 10.38 15.97
N LEU A 78 15.27 10.06 15.29
CA LEU A 78 15.52 8.74 14.72
C LEU A 78 16.20 7.84 15.77
N PRO A 79 15.76 6.57 15.94
CA PRO A 79 16.36 5.68 16.90
C PRO A 79 17.71 5.13 16.45
N LEU A 80 18.68 5.14 17.37
CA LEU A 80 20.00 4.53 17.23
C LEU A 80 19.92 3.00 17.21
N VAL A 81 20.13 2.40 16.05
CA VAL A 81 20.37 0.95 15.94
C VAL A 81 21.84 0.66 16.30
N ARG A 82 22.09 0.01 17.44
CA ARG A 82 23.40 -0.55 17.80
C ARG A 82 23.68 -1.81 17.00
N LEU A 83 24.44 -1.71 15.93
CA LEU A 83 25.04 -2.86 15.25
C LEU A 83 26.30 -3.33 15.99
N ARG A 84 26.33 -4.60 16.40
CA ARG A 84 27.54 -5.25 16.88
C ARG A 84 28.49 -5.49 15.72
N HIS A 85 29.64 -4.82 15.73
CA HIS A 85 30.73 -5.07 14.80
C HIS A 85 31.33 -6.48 14.96
N LYS A 86 31.29 -7.27 13.92
CA LYS A 86 32.29 -8.31 13.63
C LYS A 86 33.39 -7.70 12.76
N GLN A 87 34.61 -7.74 13.23
CA GLN A 87 35.80 -7.37 12.47
C GLN A 87 36.18 -8.56 11.59
N ASP A 88 35.66 -8.61 10.38
CA ASP A 88 36.18 -9.47 9.33
C ASP A 88 36.65 -8.58 8.18
N GLY A 89 37.92 -8.75 7.79
CA GLY A 89 38.58 -7.96 6.75
C GLY A 89 38.17 -8.33 5.33
N SER A 90 36.87 -8.45 5.04
CA SER A 90 36.34 -8.73 3.72
C SER A 90 36.19 -7.45 2.88
N PRO A 91 36.21 -7.55 1.54
CA PRO A 91 36.06 -6.39 0.64
C PRO A 91 34.76 -5.59 0.85
N GLU A 92 33.74 -6.19 1.47
CA GLU A 92 32.48 -5.52 1.82
C GLU A 92 32.64 -4.48 2.93
N SER A 93 33.59 -4.69 3.87
CA SER A 93 33.84 -3.72 4.94
C SER A 93 34.47 -2.39 4.43
N ILE A 94 35.12 -2.44 3.28
CA ILE A 94 35.68 -1.27 2.62
C ILE A 94 34.59 -0.50 1.86
N ARG A 95 33.60 -1.20 1.33
CA ARG A 95 32.44 -0.58 0.68
C ARG A 95 31.55 0.19 1.68
N LEU A 96 31.31 -0.39 2.86
CA LEU A 96 30.55 0.27 3.92
C LEU A 96 31.24 1.54 4.44
N LYS A 97 32.56 1.57 4.58
CA LYS A 97 33.31 2.75 5.03
C LYS A 97 33.27 3.94 4.06
N ALA A 98 33.05 3.70 2.78
CA ALA A 98 32.88 4.78 1.79
C ALA A 98 31.48 5.41 1.80
N TYR A 99 30.50 4.72 2.41
CA TYR A 99 29.10 5.18 2.52
C TYR A 99 28.78 5.89 3.85
N TYR A 100 29.55 5.60 4.92
CA TYR A 100 29.33 6.25 6.21
C TYR A 100 30.31 7.40 6.39
N GLY A 101 29.80 8.64 6.56
CA GLY A 101 30.62 9.74 7.05
C GLY A 101 31.12 9.44 8.48
N GLN A 102 32.21 10.08 8.88
CA GLN A 102 32.86 9.83 10.17
C GLN A 102 31.99 10.01 11.42
N ASP A 103 30.76 10.54 11.29
CA ASP A 103 29.87 10.93 12.38
C ASP A 103 28.58 10.09 12.49
N GLY A 104 28.47 8.94 11.80
CA GLY A 104 27.33 8.02 11.93
C GLY A 104 25.98 8.54 11.39
N HIS A 105 25.97 9.67 10.66
CA HIS A 105 24.81 10.13 9.90
C HIS A 105 24.77 9.50 8.50
N PHE A 106 23.62 9.07 8.08
CA PHE A 106 23.37 8.59 6.73
C PHE A 106 23.82 9.64 5.71
N GLY A 107 24.75 9.26 4.82
CA GLY A 107 25.30 10.20 3.83
C GLY A 107 24.25 10.57 2.76
N PRO A 108 24.34 11.77 2.15
CA PRO A 108 23.40 12.23 1.12
C PRO A 108 23.23 11.28 -0.07
N CYS A 109 24.18 10.37 -0.30
CA CYS A 109 24.16 9.39 -1.38
C CYS A 109 23.47 8.07 -1.06
N GLU A 110 22.98 7.86 0.17
CA GLU A 110 22.43 6.56 0.59
C GLU A 110 21.10 6.23 -0.08
N ASN A 111 20.32 7.25 -0.42
CA ASN A 111 19.01 7.12 -1.05
C ASN A 111 18.99 7.62 -2.50
N LYS A 112 20.19 7.84 -3.12
CA LYS A 112 20.26 8.35 -4.49
C LYS A 112 20.81 7.31 -5.45
N TYR A 113 19.94 6.72 -6.25
CA TYR A 113 20.33 5.89 -7.38
C TYR A 113 20.67 6.77 -8.59
N CYS A 114 21.80 6.51 -9.23
CA CYS A 114 22.34 7.34 -10.32
C CYS A 114 22.24 6.71 -11.72
N GLY A 115 21.68 5.52 -11.84
CA GLY A 115 21.65 4.78 -13.11
C GLY A 115 23.00 4.16 -13.50
N LEU A 116 22.96 3.35 -14.57
CA LEU A 116 24.13 2.61 -15.04
C LEU A 116 25.25 3.55 -15.54
N GLY A 117 26.49 3.20 -15.29
CA GLY A 117 27.66 3.99 -15.69
C GLY A 117 27.88 5.29 -14.90
N ARG A 118 27.10 5.49 -13.85
CA ARG A 118 27.16 6.66 -12.95
C ARG A 118 27.36 6.23 -11.50
N HIS A 119 27.84 7.14 -10.68
CA HIS A 119 27.93 6.97 -9.22
C HIS A 119 27.52 8.26 -8.52
N CYS A 120 27.03 8.14 -7.30
CA CYS A 120 26.66 9.30 -6.50
C CYS A 120 27.89 9.95 -5.92
N ILE A 121 27.97 11.27 -6.01
CA ILE A 121 28.96 12.14 -5.38
C ILE A 121 28.28 13.19 -4.53
N VAL A 122 28.89 13.57 -3.44
CA VAL A 122 28.41 14.71 -2.63
C VAL A 122 29.09 15.97 -3.14
N ASN A 123 28.31 16.94 -3.59
CA ASN A 123 28.81 18.25 -3.99
C ASN A 123 29.36 18.96 -2.74
N LYS A 124 30.63 19.30 -2.79
CA LYS A 124 31.35 19.90 -1.65
C LYS A 124 30.88 21.30 -1.28
N GLU A 125 30.26 22.02 -2.22
CA GLU A 125 29.81 23.39 -2.02
C GLU A 125 28.37 23.43 -1.48
N THR A 126 27.49 22.54 -1.93
CA THR A 126 26.07 22.52 -1.57
C THR A 126 25.72 21.43 -0.54
N GLY A 127 26.62 20.45 -0.32
CA GLY A 127 26.34 19.28 0.52
C GLY A 127 25.29 18.30 -0.06
N GLN A 128 24.78 18.57 -1.27
CA GLN A 128 23.77 17.73 -1.93
C GLN A 128 24.37 16.58 -2.70
N ALA A 129 23.61 15.49 -2.84
CA ALA A 129 23.98 14.34 -3.62
C ALA A 129 23.75 14.59 -5.10
N ASP A 130 24.79 14.44 -5.91
CA ASP A 130 24.77 14.54 -7.37
C ASP A 130 25.25 13.26 -8.04
N CYS A 131 24.85 13.02 -9.30
CA CYS A 131 25.25 11.86 -10.07
C CYS A 131 26.31 12.23 -11.11
N ALA A 132 27.51 11.64 -10.97
CA ALA A 132 28.60 11.78 -11.94
C ALA A 132 28.85 10.49 -12.70
N CYS A 133 29.42 10.60 -13.92
CA CYS A 133 29.87 9.42 -14.66
C CYS A 133 30.99 8.71 -13.90
N MET A 134 31.00 7.38 -13.93
CA MET A 134 32.08 6.58 -13.31
C MET A 134 33.42 6.94 -13.88
N GLU A 135 34.40 7.13 -13.03
CA GLU A 135 35.78 7.43 -13.48
C GLU A 135 36.46 6.21 -14.09
N ARG A 136 36.26 5.03 -13.51
CA ARG A 136 36.85 3.76 -13.95
C ARG A 136 35.92 2.60 -13.66
N CYS A 137 35.89 1.63 -14.58
CA CYS A 137 35.27 0.33 -14.34
C CYS A 137 36.25 -0.65 -13.71
N LYS A 138 35.76 -1.68 -13.04
CA LYS A 138 36.59 -2.79 -12.58
C LYS A 138 37.12 -3.54 -13.83
N PRO A 139 38.41 -3.92 -13.87
CA PRO A 139 38.95 -4.69 -14.98
C PRO A 139 38.27 -6.08 -14.98
N ASN A 140 37.41 -6.27 -15.93
CA ASN A 140 36.79 -7.56 -16.24
C ASN A 140 36.55 -7.57 -17.75
N TYR A 141 37.16 -8.52 -18.45
CA TYR A 141 36.99 -8.65 -19.88
C TYR A 141 35.73 -9.50 -20.16
N LYS A 142 34.68 -8.85 -20.55
CA LYS A 142 33.43 -9.46 -21.00
C LYS A 142 32.86 -8.59 -22.12
N PRO A 143 33.42 -8.71 -23.32
CA PRO A 143 33.18 -7.75 -24.38
C PRO A 143 31.71 -7.74 -24.84
N VAL A 144 31.22 -6.54 -25.16
CA VAL A 144 29.85 -6.31 -25.63
C VAL A 144 29.85 -5.32 -26.80
N CYS A 145 28.90 -5.50 -27.72
CA CYS A 145 28.68 -4.56 -28.82
C CYS A 145 27.69 -3.47 -28.40
N GLY A 146 28.04 -2.20 -28.61
CA GLY A 146 27.13 -1.07 -28.44
C GLY A 146 26.24 -0.81 -29.65
N SER A 147 25.12 -0.16 -29.45
CA SER A 147 24.22 0.30 -30.52
C SER A 147 24.89 1.35 -31.45
N ASP A 148 26.03 1.89 -31.02
CA ASP A 148 26.88 2.76 -31.84
C ASP A 148 27.86 1.96 -32.73
N GLY A 149 27.82 0.61 -32.70
CA GLY A 149 28.65 -0.27 -33.49
C GLY A 149 30.09 -0.40 -32.99
N GLU A 150 30.37 0.06 -31.76
CA GLU A 150 31.69 -0.06 -31.15
C GLU A 150 31.75 -1.23 -30.17
N LEU A 151 32.94 -1.83 -30.05
CA LEU A 151 33.24 -2.90 -29.09
C LEU A 151 33.66 -2.28 -27.75
N TYR A 152 33.05 -2.71 -26.67
CA TYR A 152 33.39 -2.32 -25.30
C TYR A 152 33.92 -3.51 -24.52
N GLU A 153 34.94 -3.31 -23.67
CA GLU A 153 35.56 -4.36 -22.87
C GLU A 153 34.60 -5.08 -21.93
N ASN A 154 33.58 -4.37 -21.48
CA ASN A 154 32.50 -4.93 -20.64
C ASN A 154 31.28 -3.98 -20.59
N HIS A 155 30.19 -4.44 -20.00
CA HIS A 155 28.94 -3.65 -19.79
C HIS A 155 29.21 -2.32 -19.06
N CYS A 156 30.09 -2.32 -18.06
CA CYS A 156 30.39 -1.11 -17.31
C CYS A 156 31.02 -0.03 -18.19
N GLU A 157 31.99 -0.40 -19.06
CA GLU A 157 32.65 0.53 -19.99
C GLU A 157 31.68 1.05 -21.06
N LEU A 158 30.73 0.22 -21.51
CA LEU A 158 29.64 0.68 -22.40
C LEU A 158 28.81 1.76 -21.75
N HIS A 159 28.30 1.53 -20.52
CA HIS A 159 27.47 2.49 -19.82
C HIS A 159 28.24 3.73 -19.38
N ARG A 160 29.54 3.56 -19.03
CA ARG A 160 30.41 4.69 -18.74
C ARG A 160 30.60 5.56 -20.00
N ALA A 161 30.84 4.95 -21.16
CA ALA A 161 30.92 5.65 -22.44
C ALA A 161 29.62 6.35 -22.82
N ALA A 162 28.47 5.72 -22.62
CA ALA A 162 27.14 6.32 -22.82
C ALA A 162 26.95 7.56 -21.95
N CYS A 163 27.35 7.51 -20.66
CA CYS A 163 27.33 8.65 -19.76
C CYS A 163 28.24 9.77 -20.24
N LEU A 164 29.50 9.47 -20.56
CA LEU A 164 30.47 10.46 -21.01
C LEU A 164 30.09 11.12 -22.34
N LYS A 165 29.61 10.32 -23.31
CA LYS A 165 29.10 10.81 -24.61
C LYS A 165 27.75 11.51 -24.50
N LYS A 166 27.06 11.43 -23.36
CA LYS A 166 25.67 11.90 -23.16
C LYS A 166 24.69 11.36 -24.20
N GLN A 167 24.92 10.11 -24.63
CA GLN A 167 24.11 9.41 -25.62
C GLN A 167 23.60 8.10 -25.03
N LYS A 168 22.42 7.69 -25.44
CA LYS A 168 21.89 6.38 -25.06
C LYS A 168 22.57 5.33 -25.95
N ILE A 169 23.45 4.54 -25.37
CA ILE A 169 24.10 3.39 -26.03
C ILE A 169 23.53 2.14 -25.34
N SER A 170 22.78 1.35 -26.07
CA SER A 170 22.24 0.06 -25.61
C SER A 170 23.13 -1.09 -26.10
N ILE A 171 23.09 -2.20 -25.40
CA ILE A 171 23.78 -3.43 -25.83
C ILE A 171 23.02 -4.00 -27.02
N VAL A 172 23.74 -4.33 -28.06
CA VAL A 172 23.22 -4.97 -29.25
C VAL A 172 23.67 -6.42 -29.26
N HIS A 173 22.75 -7.35 -29.39
CA HIS A 173 23.03 -8.78 -29.43
C HIS A 173 23.54 -9.28 -30.79
N ASN A 174 23.74 -8.37 -31.75
CA ASN A 174 24.44 -8.74 -32.98
C ASN A 174 25.95 -8.68 -32.73
N GLU A 175 26.64 -9.69 -33.17
CA GLU A 175 28.10 -9.85 -32.98
C GLU A 175 28.92 -9.14 -34.07
N ASP A 176 28.32 -8.27 -34.90
CA ASP A 176 28.99 -7.63 -36.05
C ASP A 176 30.21 -6.80 -35.65
N CYS A 177 30.21 -6.21 -34.46
CA CYS A 177 31.35 -5.41 -34.01
C CYS A 177 32.64 -6.24 -33.79
N PHE A 178 32.53 -7.54 -33.48
CA PHE A 178 33.66 -8.44 -33.28
C PHE A 178 34.38 -8.80 -34.61
N PHE A 179 33.66 -8.74 -35.72
CA PHE A 179 34.16 -9.15 -37.02
C PHE A 179 34.68 -7.99 -37.88
N LYS A 180 34.79 -6.81 -37.33
CA LYS A 180 35.26 -5.60 -38.03
C LYS A 180 36.71 -5.79 -38.49
N GLY A 181 36.91 -5.94 -39.80
CA GLY A 181 38.25 -6.02 -40.40
C GLY A 181 38.80 -7.45 -40.69
N ASP A 182 38.06 -8.51 -40.36
CA ASP A 182 38.46 -9.89 -40.58
C ASP A 182 38.04 -10.47 -41.95
N LYS A 183 38.79 -11.50 -42.41
CA LYS A 183 38.46 -12.27 -43.62
C LYS A 183 37.22 -13.16 -43.38
N CYS A 184 37.11 -13.77 -42.21
CA CYS A 184 35.96 -14.52 -41.77
C CYS A 184 34.91 -13.53 -41.25
N LYS A 185 33.83 -13.34 -41.98
CA LYS A 185 32.72 -12.44 -41.61
C LYS A 185 31.63 -13.17 -40.80
N LEU A 186 30.85 -12.48 -39.97
CA LEU A 186 29.80 -13.07 -39.14
C LEU A 186 28.88 -14.00 -39.93
N ILE A 187 28.47 -13.62 -41.15
CA ILE A 187 27.57 -14.44 -41.98
C ILE A 187 28.23 -15.80 -42.34
N GLU A 188 29.52 -15.77 -42.71
CA GLU A 188 30.24 -17.00 -43.08
C GLU A 188 30.55 -17.85 -41.82
N TYR A 189 30.80 -17.20 -40.70
CA TYR A 189 31.03 -17.86 -39.42
C TYR A 189 29.76 -18.54 -38.89
N SER A 190 28.59 -17.89 -39.00
CA SER A 190 27.27 -18.48 -38.69
C SER A 190 26.97 -19.68 -39.59
N LYS A 191 27.33 -19.61 -40.87
CA LYS A 191 27.22 -20.77 -41.79
C LYS A 191 28.06 -21.93 -41.34
N LEU A 192 29.31 -21.71 -40.92
CA LEU A 192 30.19 -22.72 -40.37
C LEU A 192 29.55 -23.44 -39.17
N LYS A 193 29.05 -22.66 -38.17
CA LYS A 193 28.39 -23.21 -37.01
C LYS A 193 27.15 -24.04 -37.36
N ASN A 194 26.33 -23.57 -38.27
CA ASN A 194 25.13 -24.31 -38.73
C ASN A 194 25.52 -25.62 -39.46
N MET A 195 26.54 -25.58 -40.30
CA MET A 195 27.03 -26.78 -40.97
C MET A 195 27.54 -27.83 -39.97
N LEU A 196 28.24 -27.40 -38.91
CA LEU A 196 28.71 -28.31 -37.85
C LEU A 196 27.53 -28.99 -37.13
N LEU A 197 26.49 -28.19 -36.80
CA LEU A 197 25.26 -28.73 -36.20
C LEU A 197 24.54 -29.70 -37.14
N ASP A 198 24.47 -29.42 -38.43
CA ASP A 198 23.84 -30.28 -39.44
C ASP A 198 24.59 -31.59 -39.62
N VAL A 199 25.91 -31.57 -39.64
CA VAL A 199 26.75 -32.75 -39.68
C VAL A 199 26.54 -33.64 -38.45
N GLN A 200 26.51 -33.02 -37.28
CA GLN A 200 26.26 -33.71 -36.01
C GLN A 200 24.83 -34.28 -35.95
N ASN A 201 23.83 -33.54 -36.40
CA ASN A 201 22.45 -34.01 -36.48
C ASN A 201 22.34 -35.21 -37.43
N GLN A 202 23.02 -35.22 -38.58
CA GLN A 202 23.04 -36.35 -39.48
C GLN A 202 23.72 -37.60 -38.87
N LYS A 203 24.80 -37.41 -38.10
CA LYS A 203 25.46 -38.49 -37.33
C LYS A 203 24.44 -39.06 -36.29
N TYR A 204 23.80 -38.19 -35.57
CA TYR A 204 22.81 -38.58 -34.56
C TYR A 204 21.61 -39.33 -35.11
N ILE A 205 21.04 -38.91 -36.26
CA ILE A 205 19.89 -39.54 -36.90
C ILE A 205 20.26 -40.95 -37.39
N ARG A 206 21.48 -41.18 -37.87
CA ARG A 206 21.98 -42.49 -38.32
C ARG A 206 22.11 -43.49 -37.19
N HIS A 207 22.29 -43.07 -35.95
CA HIS A 207 22.48 -43.92 -34.78
C HIS A 207 21.21 -44.15 -33.95
N ARG A 208 20.07 -43.48 -34.25
CA ARG A 208 18.83 -43.57 -33.45
C ARG A 208 17.79 -44.53 -34.04
N ASN A 209 17.36 -45.51 -33.22
CA ASN A 209 16.12 -46.24 -33.40
C ASN A 209 14.93 -45.35 -32.98
N LYS A 210 13.92 -45.29 -33.91
CA LYS A 210 12.69 -44.46 -33.76
C LYS A 210 11.99 -44.66 -32.41
N LYS A 211 11.99 -43.67 -31.52
CA LYS A 211 10.92 -43.23 -30.63
C LYS A 211 11.45 -42.37 -29.48
N GLU A 212 11.36 -41.02 -29.66
CA GLU A 212 11.19 -40.10 -28.57
C GLU A 212 11.00 -38.68 -29.15
N ASN A 213 9.83 -38.08 -28.87
CA ASN A 213 9.57 -36.68 -29.16
C ASN A 213 10.33 -35.84 -28.10
N ASN A 214 11.53 -35.39 -28.40
CA ASN A 214 12.22 -34.44 -27.59
C ASN A 214 12.02 -33.03 -28.16
N ASP A 215 11.74 -32.06 -27.28
CA ASP A 215 11.69 -30.65 -27.61
C ASP A 215 12.94 -30.24 -28.40
N LYS A 216 12.80 -29.36 -29.41
CA LYS A 216 13.91 -28.90 -30.28
C LYS A 216 15.11 -28.37 -29.51
N MET A 217 14.86 -27.81 -28.30
CA MET A 217 15.84 -27.21 -27.41
C MET A 217 16.75 -28.28 -26.75
N SER A 218 16.16 -29.37 -26.27
CA SER A 218 16.91 -30.50 -25.70
C SER A 218 17.72 -31.26 -26.74
N LEU A 219 17.23 -31.30 -27.98
CA LEU A 219 17.97 -31.88 -29.10
C LEU A 219 19.23 -31.05 -29.45
N LYS A 220 19.13 -29.73 -29.52
CA LYS A 220 20.26 -28.84 -29.80
C LYS A 220 21.36 -29.01 -28.76
N LYS A 221 20.98 -29.05 -27.46
CA LYS A 221 21.94 -29.29 -26.37
C LYS A 221 22.68 -30.62 -26.56
N LEU A 222 21.91 -31.70 -26.75
CA LEU A 222 22.48 -33.03 -26.97
C LEU A 222 23.44 -33.09 -28.16
N LEU A 223 23.11 -32.39 -29.26
CA LEU A 223 24.01 -32.34 -30.42
C LEU A 223 25.30 -31.59 -30.12
N VAL A 224 25.24 -30.53 -29.32
CA VAL A 224 26.41 -29.73 -28.92
C VAL A 224 27.24 -30.50 -27.90
N ASP A 225 26.63 -31.22 -26.95
CA ASP A 225 27.33 -32.11 -26.02
C ASP A 225 28.12 -33.17 -26.76
N ASN A 226 27.48 -33.93 -27.67
CA ASN A 226 28.13 -34.94 -28.47
C ASN A 226 29.21 -34.35 -29.41
N MET A 227 29.06 -33.09 -29.82
CA MET A 227 30.07 -32.42 -30.66
C MET A 227 31.26 -32.00 -29.82
N PHE A 228 31.07 -31.53 -28.59
CA PHE A 228 32.12 -31.21 -27.65
C PHE A 228 32.96 -32.45 -27.30
N GLU A 229 32.31 -33.57 -26.89
CA GLU A 229 32.94 -34.86 -26.63
C GLU A 229 33.73 -35.38 -27.84
N TYR A 230 33.24 -35.12 -29.05
CA TYR A 230 33.95 -35.51 -30.26
C TYR A 230 35.18 -34.63 -30.55
N PHE A 231 35.15 -33.35 -30.14
CA PHE A 231 36.28 -32.43 -30.33
C PHE A 231 37.32 -32.58 -29.22
N ASP A 232 36.89 -32.82 -27.98
CA ASP A 232 37.76 -33.14 -26.84
C ASP A 232 38.25 -34.59 -26.96
N SER A 233 39.33 -34.81 -27.67
CA SER A 233 39.85 -36.15 -27.99
C SER A 233 40.67 -36.76 -26.87
N ASN A 234 41.13 -35.94 -25.90
CA ASN A 234 41.92 -36.39 -24.76
C ASN A 234 41.12 -36.47 -23.46
N ASP A 235 39.81 -36.08 -23.51
CA ASP A 235 38.85 -36.10 -22.40
C ASP A 235 39.32 -35.27 -21.17
N ASP A 236 39.94 -34.11 -21.47
CA ASP A 236 40.40 -33.18 -20.41
C ASP A 236 39.38 -32.07 -20.12
N GLY A 237 38.26 -32.05 -20.84
CA GLY A 237 37.19 -31.05 -20.68
C GLY A 237 37.47 -29.73 -21.37
N LEU A 238 38.50 -29.65 -22.20
CA LEU A 238 38.90 -28.47 -22.95
C LEU A 238 39.12 -28.85 -24.42
N VAL A 239 38.87 -27.95 -25.35
CA VAL A 239 39.15 -28.15 -26.77
C VAL A 239 40.24 -27.20 -27.20
N ASP A 240 41.40 -27.77 -27.61
CA ASP A 240 42.58 -27.03 -28.04
C ASP A 240 42.78 -27.00 -29.56
N SER A 241 43.81 -26.27 -30.00
CA SER A 241 44.13 -26.14 -31.42
C SER A 241 44.60 -27.46 -32.07
N ASN A 242 45.19 -28.39 -31.30
CA ASN A 242 45.68 -29.67 -31.84
C ASN A 242 44.48 -30.61 -32.09
N GLU A 243 43.51 -30.57 -31.20
CA GLU A 243 42.27 -31.33 -31.31
C GLU A 243 41.43 -30.85 -32.48
N LEU A 244 41.25 -29.54 -32.64
CA LEU A 244 40.60 -28.98 -33.84
C LEU A 244 41.34 -29.38 -35.12
N ALA A 245 42.67 -29.42 -35.12
CA ALA A 245 43.45 -29.88 -36.25
C ALA A 245 43.22 -31.37 -36.58
N GLN A 246 43.01 -32.19 -35.55
CA GLN A 246 42.65 -33.62 -35.75
C GLN A 246 41.28 -33.78 -36.38
N VAL A 247 40.26 -33.06 -35.87
CA VAL A 247 38.90 -33.06 -36.39
C VAL A 247 38.87 -32.61 -37.87
N ILE A 248 39.62 -31.57 -38.23
CA ILE A 248 39.74 -31.08 -39.62
C ILE A 248 40.29 -32.19 -40.53
N LYS A 249 41.28 -32.97 -40.07
CA LYS A 249 41.85 -34.07 -40.83
C LYS A 249 40.89 -35.26 -40.97
N GLN A 250 40.18 -35.60 -39.90
CA GLN A 250 39.29 -36.76 -39.86
C GLN A 250 38.02 -36.54 -40.69
N ASP A 251 37.36 -35.41 -40.56
CA ASP A 251 36.07 -35.13 -41.22
C ASP A 251 36.24 -34.41 -42.57
N ARG A 252 37.46 -34.10 -43.02
CA ARG A 252 37.77 -33.38 -44.26
C ARG A 252 37.03 -32.05 -44.42
N LEU A 253 36.73 -31.40 -43.31
CA LEU A 253 35.91 -30.18 -43.21
C LEU A 253 36.58 -28.92 -43.82
N GLY A 254 37.75 -29.03 -44.42
CA GLY A 254 38.53 -27.89 -44.89
C GLY A 254 38.39 -27.53 -46.38
N LYS A 255 37.61 -28.26 -47.19
CA LYS A 255 37.61 -28.01 -48.68
C LYS A 255 36.46 -27.14 -49.19
N ASP A 256 35.40 -26.98 -48.43
CA ASP A 256 34.18 -26.24 -48.86
C ASP A 256 33.99 -24.89 -48.14
N LEU A 257 34.86 -24.50 -47.18
CA LEU A 257 34.78 -23.27 -46.41
C LEU A 257 35.78 -22.22 -46.97
N SER A 258 35.27 -21.31 -47.78
CA SER A 258 36.16 -20.40 -48.50
C SER A 258 36.77 -19.28 -47.68
N GLN A 259 36.28 -18.95 -46.48
CA GLN A 259 36.74 -17.81 -45.67
C GLN A 259 36.87 -18.06 -44.15
N CYS A 260 36.23 -19.05 -43.56
CA CYS A 260 36.27 -19.41 -42.13
C CYS A 260 36.80 -20.82 -41.91
N SER A 261 37.49 -21.08 -40.82
CA SER A 261 38.05 -22.39 -40.42
C SER A 261 37.59 -22.77 -39.01
N LEU A 262 37.75 -24.04 -38.60
CA LEU A 262 37.45 -24.45 -37.21
C LEU A 262 38.32 -23.70 -36.17
N PHE A 263 39.50 -23.23 -36.56
CA PHE A 263 40.33 -22.40 -35.67
C PHE A 263 39.72 -21.05 -35.35
N ASP A 264 38.75 -20.57 -36.12
CA ASP A 264 38.02 -19.35 -35.83
C ASP A 264 37.11 -19.53 -34.61
N LEU A 265 36.76 -20.76 -34.15
CA LEU A 265 36.14 -21.01 -32.87
C LEU A 265 36.98 -20.53 -31.70
N LEU A 266 38.28 -20.87 -31.68
CA LEU A 266 39.22 -20.37 -30.68
C LEU A 266 39.46 -18.86 -30.79
N LYS A 267 39.23 -18.25 -31.95
CA LYS A 267 39.40 -16.83 -32.15
C LYS A 267 38.25 -15.99 -31.66
N TYR A 268 37.00 -16.47 -31.82
CA TYR A 268 35.81 -15.68 -31.59
C TYR A 268 34.99 -16.14 -30.36
N ASP A 269 35.09 -17.41 -29.97
CA ASP A 269 34.32 -18.00 -28.90
C ASP A 269 35.12 -18.32 -27.61
N ASP A 270 36.44 -18.18 -27.63
CA ASP A 270 37.32 -18.21 -26.45
C ASP A 270 37.21 -16.85 -25.73
N TYR A 271 36.24 -16.77 -24.78
CA TYR A 271 35.93 -15.52 -24.10
C TYR A 271 36.90 -15.14 -22.99
N ASN A 272 37.65 -16.11 -22.46
CA ASN A 272 38.63 -15.86 -21.42
C ASN A 272 40.07 -15.69 -22.01
N ASN A 273 40.23 -15.95 -23.32
CA ASN A 273 41.48 -15.86 -24.11
C ASN A 273 42.62 -16.74 -23.57
N ASP A 274 42.26 -17.92 -23.09
CA ASP A 274 43.22 -18.92 -22.60
C ASP A 274 43.68 -19.91 -23.70
N LYS A 275 43.14 -19.76 -24.92
CA LYS A 275 43.42 -20.56 -26.13
C LYS A 275 42.81 -21.98 -26.08
N HIS A 276 41.90 -22.21 -25.21
CA HIS A 276 41.08 -23.40 -25.10
C HIS A 276 39.61 -23.02 -25.16
N LEU A 277 38.75 -23.98 -25.54
CA LEU A 277 37.31 -23.79 -25.42
C LEU A 277 36.79 -24.74 -24.35
N THR A 278 36.22 -24.17 -23.33
CA THR A 278 35.45 -24.91 -22.32
C THR A 278 34.08 -25.31 -22.87
N GLN A 279 33.43 -26.27 -22.23
CA GLN A 279 32.07 -26.67 -22.60
C GLN A 279 31.09 -25.48 -22.48
N GLU A 280 31.32 -24.57 -21.53
CA GLU A 280 30.53 -23.35 -21.38
C GLU A 280 30.68 -22.38 -22.56
N GLU A 281 31.92 -22.15 -23.03
CA GLU A 281 32.17 -21.35 -24.20
C GLU A 281 31.61 -21.99 -25.46
N PHE A 282 31.68 -23.31 -25.56
CA PHE A 282 31.07 -24.08 -26.63
C PHE A 282 29.56 -23.94 -26.65
N TYR A 283 28.86 -23.96 -25.49
CA TYR A 283 27.44 -23.68 -25.43
C TYR A 283 27.12 -22.24 -25.88
N ARG A 284 27.96 -21.26 -25.53
CA ARG A 284 27.82 -19.89 -26.02
C ARG A 284 28.04 -19.81 -27.53
N ALA A 285 29.06 -20.46 -28.05
CA ALA A 285 29.37 -20.52 -29.48
C ALA A 285 28.19 -21.01 -30.33
N PHE A 286 27.53 -22.05 -29.86
CA PHE A 286 26.36 -22.67 -30.54
C PHE A 286 25.00 -22.17 -30.00
N GLN A 287 24.97 -21.12 -29.22
CA GLN A 287 23.76 -20.51 -28.67
C GLN A 287 22.82 -21.56 -27.98
N VAL A 288 23.41 -22.39 -27.13
CA VAL A 288 22.67 -23.29 -26.23
C VAL A 288 22.40 -22.59 -24.94
N VAL A 289 21.13 -22.25 -24.72
CA VAL A 289 20.69 -21.61 -23.47
C VAL A 289 20.52 -22.69 -22.41
N GLN A 290 21.25 -22.54 -21.30
CA GLN A 290 21.08 -23.36 -20.11
C GLN A 290 20.72 -22.45 -18.94
N LEU A 291 19.57 -22.68 -18.32
CA LEU A 291 19.11 -21.92 -17.18
C LEU A 291 18.88 -22.86 -15.99
N SER A 292 19.25 -22.40 -14.83
CA SER A 292 19.04 -23.09 -13.57
C SER A 292 18.58 -22.13 -12.48
N LEU A 293 17.78 -22.63 -11.57
CA LEU A 293 17.35 -21.95 -10.36
C LEU A 293 17.35 -23.00 -9.25
N ALA A 294 18.07 -22.74 -8.18
CA ALA A 294 18.11 -23.62 -7.02
C ALA A 294 16.73 -23.66 -6.32
N GLU A 295 16.37 -24.80 -5.78
CA GLU A 295 15.03 -25.01 -5.16
C GLU A 295 14.79 -24.07 -3.98
N ASP A 296 15.80 -23.80 -3.17
CA ASP A 296 15.79 -22.87 -2.05
C ASP A 296 15.67 -21.39 -2.46
N GLN A 297 15.94 -21.07 -3.73
CA GLN A 297 15.83 -19.74 -4.29
C GLN A 297 14.53 -19.48 -5.06
N LYS A 298 13.66 -20.47 -5.20
CA LYS A 298 12.38 -20.29 -5.92
C LYS A 298 11.47 -19.23 -5.31
N VAL A 299 11.55 -19.04 -3.99
CA VAL A 299 10.80 -18.01 -3.29
C VAL A 299 11.79 -17.20 -2.44
N SER A 300 11.81 -15.89 -2.65
CA SER A 300 12.62 -14.94 -1.88
C SER A 300 11.71 -13.93 -1.19
N VAL A 301 11.99 -13.64 0.08
CA VAL A 301 11.27 -12.61 0.84
C VAL A 301 12.21 -11.44 1.07
N THR A 302 11.79 -10.27 0.64
CA THR A 302 12.53 -9.01 0.84
C THR A 302 11.69 -8.09 1.71
N THR A 303 12.28 -7.61 2.81
CA THR A 303 11.62 -6.64 3.71
C THR A 303 12.29 -5.28 3.56
N ALA A 304 11.50 -4.24 3.36
CA ALA A 304 11.95 -2.86 3.29
C ALA A 304 11.10 -1.96 4.19
N THR A 305 11.68 -0.88 4.69
CA THR A 305 10.92 0.14 5.43
C THR A 305 10.42 1.20 4.47
N VAL A 306 9.23 1.73 4.69
CA VAL A 306 8.63 2.80 3.89
C VAL A 306 9.61 3.96 3.68
N GLY A 307 9.71 4.46 2.44
CA GLY A 307 10.62 5.55 2.05
C GLY A 307 12.05 5.12 1.71
N GLN A 308 12.43 3.87 2.01
CA GLN A 308 13.72 3.30 1.58
C GLN A 308 13.63 2.75 0.15
N SER A 309 14.78 2.42 -0.44
CA SER A 309 14.86 1.69 -1.70
C SER A 309 14.88 0.18 -1.46
N ALA A 310 14.31 -0.58 -2.38
CA ALA A 310 14.39 -2.04 -2.39
C ALA A 310 14.98 -2.53 -3.71
N VAL A 311 15.72 -3.64 -3.62
CA VAL A 311 16.29 -4.34 -4.78
C VAL A 311 15.85 -5.78 -4.75
N LEU A 312 15.18 -6.24 -5.81
CA LEU A 312 14.82 -7.62 -6.01
C LEU A 312 15.76 -8.23 -7.05
N THR A 313 16.59 -9.18 -6.62
CA THR A 313 17.60 -9.80 -7.48
C THR A 313 17.11 -11.13 -8.00
N CYS A 314 17.02 -11.29 -9.33
CA CYS A 314 16.63 -12.54 -9.95
C CYS A 314 17.77 -13.56 -9.90
N SER A 315 17.58 -14.68 -9.21
CA SER A 315 18.59 -15.72 -8.99
C SER A 315 18.69 -16.74 -10.12
N ILE A 316 17.99 -16.52 -11.25
CA ILE A 316 18.12 -17.38 -12.41
C ILE A 316 19.50 -17.19 -13.03
N GLN A 317 20.29 -18.26 -13.02
CA GLN A 317 21.65 -18.28 -13.56
C GLN A 317 21.70 -19.16 -14.80
N GLY A 318 22.73 -18.97 -15.59
CA GLY A 318 22.97 -19.86 -16.71
C GLY A 318 23.73 -19.23 -17.86
N ILE A 319 24.07 -20.09 -18.82
CA ILE A 319 24.79 -19.72 -20.02
C ILE A 319 23.83 -19.08 -21.01
N LEU A 320 24.24 -17.96 -21.61
CA LEU A 320 23.40 -17.19 -22.54
C LEU A 320 22.02 -16.82 -21.98
N ARG A 321 21.99 -16.43 -20.72
CA ARG A 321 20.76 -16.02 -20.08
C ARG A 321 20.11 -14.88 -20.87
N PRO A 322 18.88 -15.06 -21.38
CA PRO A 322 18.11 -13.97 -21.98
C PRO A 322 17.84 -12.84 -20.98
N PRO A 323 17.43 -11.66 -21.43
CA PRO A 323 17.00 -10.59 -20.55
C PRO A 323 15.97 -11.06 -19.54
N ILE A 324 16.03 -10.55 -18.33
CA ILE A 324 15.06 -10.89 -17.28
C ILE A 324 13.79 -10.05 -17.48
N ILE A 325 12.67 -10.72 -17.45
CA ILE A 325 11.34 -10.14 -17.47
C ILE A 325 10.78 -10.17 -16.04
N TRP A 326 10.42 -9.02 -15.52
CA TRP A 326 9.76 -8.86 -14.25
C TRP A 326 8.26 -8.72 -14.43
N LYS A 327 7.50 -9.39 -13.58
CA LYS A 327 6.03 -9.32 -13.55
C LYS A 327 5.56 -9.00 -12.14
N ARG A 328 4.50 -8.21 -12.03
CA ARG A 328 3.71 -8.02 -10.82
C ARG A 328 2.26 -8.35 -11.16
N ASN A 329 1.64 -9.25 -10.40
CA ASN A 329 0.26 -9.70 -10.68
C ASN A 329 0.05 -10.13 -12.14
N ASN A 330 1.04 -10.84 -12.72
CA ASN A 330 1.11 -11.24 -14.14
C ASN A 330 1.26 -10.09 -15.17
N ILE A 331 1.34 -8.84 -14.74
CA ILE A 331 1.61 -7.70 -15.62
C ILE A 331 3.13 -7.53 -15.77
N ILE A 332 3.60 -7.45 -17.02
CA ILE A 332 5.02 -7.24 -17.34
C ILE A 332 5.39 -5.79 -17.01
N LEU A 333 6.40 -5.62 -16.16
CA LEU A 333 6.86 -4.30 -15.70
C LEU A 333 7.85 -3.65 -16.66
N ASN A 334 8.67 -4.44 -17.37
CA ASN A 334 9.80 -3.96 -18.17
C ASN A 334 9.46 -2.91 -19.25
N ASN A 335 8.20 -2.89 -19.70
CA ASN A 335 7.74 -2.00 -20.78
C ASN A 335 6.87 -0.84 -20.26
N LEU A 336 6.69 -0.73 -18.93
CA LEU A 336 5.88 0.30 -18.32
C LEU A 336 6.76 1.46 -17.85
N ASP A 337 6.25 2.68 -18.00
CA ASP A 337 6.84 3.88 -17.41
C ASP A 337 6.27 4.04 -15.99
N LEU A 338 7.04 3.65 -15.00
CA LEU A 338 6.63 3.60 -13.61
C LEU A 338 7.41 4.63 -12.79
N GLU A 339 6.73 5.41 -11.94
CA GLU A 339 7.35 6.51 -11.19
C GLU A 339 8.46 6.04 -10.24
N ASP A 340 8.20 4.99 -9.48
CA ASP A 340 9.09 4.51 -8.41
C ASP A 340 9.98 3.34 -8.82
N ILE A 341 9.73 2.74 -9.98
CA ILE A 341 10.54 1.66 -10.54
C ILE A 341 11.40 2.25 -11.67
N SER A 342 12.64 2.58 -11.35
CA SER A 342 13.45 3.43 -12.21
C SER A 342 14.37 2.66 -13.15
N ASP A 343 14.69 1.41 -12.87
CA ASP A 343 15.65 0.68 -13.68
C ASP A 343 15.60 -0.84 -13.47
N PHE A 344 15.97 -1.57 -14.54
CA PHE A 344 16.23 -2.99 -14.51
C PHE A 344 17.73 -3.14 -14.70
N GLY A 345 18.45 -3.54 -13.66
CA GLY A 345 19.90 -3.65 -13.71
C GLY A 345 20.39 -4.60 -14.81
N ASP A 346 21.63 -4.45 -15.24
CA ASP A 346 22.29 -5.39 -16.20
C ASP A 346 22.33 -6.82 -15.69
N ASP A 347 22.31 -7.00 -14.36
CA ASP A 347 22.20 -8.29 -13.69
C ASP A 347 20.77 -8.85 -13.70
N GLY A 348 19.79 -8.07 -14.19
CA GLY A 348 18.39 -8.41 -14.22
C GLY A 348 17.67 -8.13 -12.90
N SER A 349 18.23 -7.32 -11.99
CA SER A 349 17.59 -6.90 -10.75
C SER A 349 16.54 -5.81 -11.00
N LEU A 350 15.48 -5.81 -10.18
CA LEU A 350 14.44 -4.79 -10.16
C LEU A 350 14.72 -3.80 -9.02
N TYR A 351 14.78 -2.51 -9.34
CA TYR A 351 15.04 -1.43 -8.39
C TYR A 351 13.79 -0.60 -8.13
N ILE A 352 13.36 -0.53 -6.88
CA ILE A 352 12.28 0.34 -6.41
C ILE A 352 12.92 1.45 -5.59
N THR A 353 12.82 2.71 -6.05
CA THR A 353 13.57 3.84 -5.48
C THR A 353 12.99 4.38 -4.20
N LYS A 354 11.66 4.34 -4.06
CA LYS A 354 10.94 4.81 -2.88
C LYS A 354 9.81 3.84 -2.56
N VAL A 355 10.11 2.90 -1.68
CA VAL A 355 9.13 1.89 -1.28
C VAL A 355 8.01 2.51 -0.45
N THR A 356 6.78 2.21 -0.83
CA THR A 356 5.57 2.53 -0.08
C THR A 356 4.70 1.28 0.07
N THR A 357 3.63 1.35 0.83
CA THR A 357 2.73 0.21 1.07
C THR A 357 2.08 -0.35 -0.21
N ILE A 358 1.94 0.48 -1.26
CA ILE A 358 1.41 0.03 -2.55
C ILE A 358 2.33 -0.97 -3.26
N HIS A 359 3.63 -0.94 -2.95
CA HIS A 359 4.60 -1.85 -3.56
C HIS A 359 4.62 -3.25 -2.92
N MET A 360 3.91 -3.46 -1.80
CA MET A 360 3.75 -4.81 -1.22
C MET A 360 3.19 -5.79 -2.23
N GLY A 361 3.57 -7.05 -2.10
CA GLY A 361 2.99 -8.12 -2.90
C GLY A 361 4.00 -9.00 -3.59
N ASN A 362 3.49 -9.81 -4.51
CA ASN A 362 4.24 -10.84 -5.18
C ASN A 362 4.75 -10.34 -6.55
N TYR A 363 6.05 -10.42 -6.71
CA TYR A 363 6.73 -10.18 -7.97
C TYR A 363 7.30 -11.50 -8.47
N SER A 364 7.38 -11.66 -9.76
CA SER A 364 8.06 -12.82 -10.35
C SER A 364 9.03 -12.38 -11.43
N CYS A 365 10.15 -13.08 -11.51
CA CYS A 365 11.10 -12.90 -12.60
C CYS A 365 11.31 -14.21 -13.38
N ASN A 366 11.45 -14.11 -14.68
CA ASN A 366 11.83 -15.19 -15.57
C ASN A 366 12.72 -14.67 -16.70
N ALA A 367 13.51 -15.54 -17.31
CA ALA A 367 14.23 -15.19 -18.53
C ALA A 367 13.27 -15.14 -19.72
N ASP A 368 13.45 -14.20 -20.63
CA ASP A 368 12.59 -14.02 -21.80
C ASP A 368 12.53 -15.30 -22.65
N GLY A 369 11.31 -15.73 -23.01
CA GLY A 369 11.05 -17.01 -23.70
C GLY A 369 11.11 -18.26 -22.81
N TYR A 370 11.38 -18.16 -21.50
CA TYR A 370 11.49 -19.28 -20.55
C TYR A 370 10.55 -19.13 -19.36
N GLU A 371 9.27 -18.99 -19.62
CA GLU A 371 8.25 -18.71 -18.60
C GLU A 371 8.04 -19.84 -17.56
N LYS A 372 8.43 -21.08 -17.87
CA LYS A 372 8.31 -22.22 -16.95
C LYS A 372 9.30 -22.17 -15.79
N LEU A 373 10.41 -21.46 -15.96
CA LEU A 373 11.43 -21.27 -14.93
C LEU A 373 11.32 -19.84 -14.41
N TYR A 374 10.71 -19.67 -13.25
CA TYR A 374 10.51 -18.37 -12.63
C TYR A 374 10.84 -18.41 -11.14
N GLN A 375 11.22 -17.27 -10.61
CA GLN A 375 11.43 -17.03 -9.19
C GLN A 375 10.35 -16.06 -8.71
N THR A 376 9.78 -16.34 -7.54
CA THR A 376 8.82 -15.46 -6.87
C THR A 376 9.51 -14.67 -5.78
N HIS A 377 9.25 -13.37 -5.73
CA HIS A 377 9.72 -12.45 -4.71
C HIS A 377 8.51 -11.88 -3.98
N ILE A 378 8.50 -12.01 -2.65
CA ILE A 378 7.50 -11.39 -1.79
C ILE A 378 8.12 -10.14 -1.20
N LEU A 379 7.64 -8.97 -1.60
CA LEU A 379 8.07 -7.69 -1.03
C LEU A 379 7.15 -7.34 0.15
N GLN A 380 7.72 -7.32 1.34
CA GLN A 380 7.09 -6.87 2.56
C GLN A 380 7.54 -5.44 2.87
N VAL A 381 6.60 -4.57 3.24
CA VAL A 381 6.93 -3.18 3.58
C VAL A 381 6.57 -2.93 5.03
N ASN A 382 7.56 -2.58 5.83
CA ASN A 382 7.36 -2.18 7.21
C ASN A 382 7.11 -0.68 7.30
N VAL A 383 6.13 -0.30 8.12
CA VAL A 383 5.78 1.10 8.41
C VAL A 383 5.95 1.35 9.91
N PRO A 384 6.73 2.35 10.32
CA PRO A 384 6.84 2.70 11.74
C PRO A 384 5.47 3.09 12.30
N PRO A 385 5.23 2.89 13.61
CA PRO A 385 3.99 3.26 14.25
C PRO A 385 3.71 4.76 14.11
N VAL A 386 2.41 5.10 13.97
CA VAL A 386 1.87 6.44 14.17
C VAL A 386 0.73 6.32 15.17
N ILE A 387 0.77 7.13 16.20
CA ILE A 387 -0.07 6.97 17.38
C ILE A 387 -0.96 8.19 17.62
N ARG A 388 -2.12 7.95 18.20
CA ARG A 388 -3.02 8.98 18.75
C ARG A 388 -3.58 8.53 20.07
N VAL A 389 -3.66 9.45 21.02
CA VAL A 389 -4.28 9.23 22.33
C VAL A 389 -5.51 10.13 22.50
N TYR A 390 -6.53 9.60 23.15
CA TYR A 390 -7.78 10.33 23.45
C TYR A 390 -8.26 10.04 24.87
N PRO A 391 -8.76 11.05 25.57
CA PRO A 391 -8.61 12.47 25.29
C PRO A 391 -7.17 12.96 25.54
N GLU A 392 -6.77 14.06 24.92
CA GLU A 392 -5.44 14.66 25.18
C GLU A 392 -5.31 15.10 26.65
N SER A 393 -6.41 15.61 27.23
CA SER A 393 -6.47 15.93 28.63
C SER A 393 -7.89 15.79 29.18
N GLN A 394 -8.01 15.42 30.44
CA GLN A 394 -9.30 15.34 31.13
C GLN A 394 -9.19 15.69 32.61
N ALA A 395 -10.18 16.41 33.13
CA ALA A 395 -10.39 16.65 34.56
C ALA A 395 -11.52 15.77 35.08
N ARG A 396 -11.35 15.14 36.24
CA ARG A 396 -12.33 14.26 36.87
C ARG A 396 -12.47 14.58 38.35
N GLU A 397 -13.69 14.45 38.92
CA GLU A 397 -13.92 14.48 40.36
C GLU A 397 -13.45 13.14 40.98
N PRO A 398 -12.99 13.16 42.26
CA PRO A 398 -12.68 11.91 42.94
C PRO A 398 -13.89 10.99 43.01
N GLY A 399 -13.68 9.70 42.82
CA GLY A 399 -14.75 8.68 42.90
C GLY A 399 -15.43 8.34 41.58
N VAL A 400 -15.27 9.15 40.52
CA VAL A 400 -15.78 8.82 39.18
C VAL A 400 -14.83 7.95 38.41
N THR A 401 -15.18 7.56 37.20
CA THR A 401 -14.31 6.78 36.29
C THR A 401 -13.59 7.68 35.30
N ALA A 402 -12.38 7.30 34.94
CA ALA A 402 -11.63 7.87 33.81
C ALA A 402 -11.27 6.77 32.81
N SER A 403 -11.29 7.09 31.54
CA SER A 403 -10.87 6.20 30.47
C SER A 403 -9.95 6.93 29.50
N LEU A 404 -8.87 6.29 29.12
CA LEU A 404 -7.92 6.75 28.10
C LEU A 404 -7.88 5.71 27.00
N ARG A 405 -7.81 6.15 25.76
CA ARG A 405 -7.67 5.29 24.59
C ARG A 405 -6.45 5.66 23.79
N CYS A 406 -5.85 4.65 23.22
CA CYS A 406 -4.70 4.77 22.33
C CYS A 406 -4.98 4.01 21.06
N HIS A 407 -4.83 4.65 19.94
CA HIS A 407 -4.88 4.00 18.63
C HIS A 407 -3.53 4.14 17.97
N ALA A 408 -3.01 3.04 17.44
CA ALA A 408 -1.72 3.00 16.77
C ALA A 408 -1.84 2.25 15.46
N GLU A 409 -1.45 2.87 14.36
CA GLU A 409 -1.33 2.24 13.05
C GLU A 409 0.15 2.04 12.73
N GLY A 410 0.50 0.94 12.07
CA GLY A 410 1.86 0.59 11.65
C GLY A 410 1.89 -0.81 11.08
N ILE A 411 2.91 -1.13 10.32
CA ILE A 411 3.07 -2.45 9.71
C ILE A 411 4.45 -3.02 10.09
N PRO A 412 4.50 -4.18 10.75
CA PRO A 412 3.42 -4.95 11.37
C PRO A 412 2.66 -4.18 12.46
N ASN A 413 1.48 -4.69 12.85
CA ASN A 413 0.66 -4.07 13.89
C ASN A 413 1.46 -3.80 15.16
N PRO A 414 1.48 -2.55 15.67
CA PRO A 414 2.29 -2.18 16.82
C PRO A 414 1.80 -2.83 18.13
N LEU A 415 2.74 -3.14 19.01
CA LEU A 415 2.46 -3.49 20.38
C LEU A 415 2.35 -2.22 21.22
N ILE A 416 1.24 -2.11 21.98
CA ILE A 416 0.92 -0.96 22.82
C ILE A 416 1.31 -1.21 24.27
N ASN A 417 1.97 -0.24 24.89
CA ASN A 417 2.26 -0.21 26.32
C ASN A 417 1.96 1.18 26.89
N TRP A 418 1.63 1.24 28.19
CA TRP A 418 1.32 2.48 28.88
C TRP A 418 2.28 2.76 30.04
N LEU A 419 2.68 4.01 30.14
CA LEU A 419 3.43 4.54 31.29
C LEU A 419 2.58 5.58 32.04
N LYS A 420 2.68 5.62 33.37
CA LYS A 420 2.18 6.72 34.20
C LYS A 420 3.37 7.49 34.76
N ASN A 421 3.52 8.77 34.42
CA ASN A 421 4.65 9.59 34.83
C ASN A 421 6.01 8.92 34.56
N GLY A 422 6.15 8.28 33.38
CA GLY A 422 7.36 7.56 32.97
C GLY A 422 7.55 6.17 33.58
N VAL A 423 6.60 5.67 34.38
CA VAL A 423 6.66 4.35 35.02
C VAL A 423 5.62 3.41 34.44
N ASP A 424 6.04 2.21 34.03
CA ASP A 424 5.15 1.20 33.48
C ASP A 424 3.97 0.90 34.44
N ILE A 425 2.74 0.90 33.88
CA ILE A 425 1.53 0.61 34.63
C ILE A 425 1.23 -0.89 34.78
N MET A 426 1.83 -1.75 33.95
CA MET A 426 1.57 -3.21 33.97
C MET A 426 1.72 -3.83 35.35
N PRO A 427 2.78 -3.54 36.16
CA PRO A 427 2.89 -4.05 37.52
C PRO A 427 1.86 -3.51 38.50
N LYS A 428 1.15 -2.41 38.15
CA LYS A 428 0.18 -1.72 39.01
C LYS A 428 -1.27 -2.04 38.67
N LEU A 429 -1.51 -2.96 37.72
CA LEU A 429 -2.86 -3.37 37.34
C LEU A 429 -3.60 -3.94 38.56
N SER A 430 -4.84 -3.52 38.74
CA SER A 430 -5.69 -3.85 39.87
C SER A 430 -7.16 -3.82 39.45
N LYS A 431 -8.07 -4.09 40.37
CA LYS A 431 -9.51 -3.89 40.11
C LYS A 431 -9.87 -2.42 39.81
N GLN A 432 -9.06 -1.45 40.25
CA GLN A 432 -9.24 -0.04 39.99
C GLN A 432 -8.64 0.38 38.65
N LEU A 433 -7.43 -0.12 38.33
CA LEU A 433 -6.70 0.19 37.08
C LEU A 433 -6.67 -1.04 36.18
N THR A 434 -7.38 -0.99 35.09
CA THR A 434 -7.49 -2.12 34.14
C THR A 434 -7.15 -1.69 32.73
N LEU A 435 -6.60 -2.60 31.93
CA LEU A 435 -6.44 -2.46 30.49
C LEU A 435 -7.67 -3.02 29.78
N GLN A 436 -8.07 -2.37 28.71
CA GLN A 436 -9.16 -2.76 27.83
C GLN A 436 -8.63 -2.96 26.39
N ALA A 437 -9.39 -3.68 25.56
CA ALA A 437 -9.08 -3.89 24.16
C ALA A 437 -7.61 -4.25 23.93
N ASN A 438 -7.11 -5.31 24.56
CA ASN A 438 -5.73 -5.82 24.44
C ASN A 438 -4.63 -4.78 24.70
N GLY A 439 -4.89 -3.81 25.57
CA GLY A 439 -3.93 -2.78 25.95
C GLY A 439 -4.12 -1.43 25.28
N SER A 440 -5.01 -1.30 24.27
CA SER A 440 -5.28 0.00 23.65
C SER A 440 -6.07 0.96 24.52
N GLY A 441 -6.65 0.52 25.62
CA GLY A 441 -7.40 1.36 26.56
C GLY A 441 -6.96 1.19 28.00
N VAL A 442 -6.88 2.30 28.75
CA VAL A 442 -6.70 2.33 30.20
C VAL A 442 -8.02 2.77 30.82
N HIS A 443 -8.52 1.97 31.74
CA HIS A 443 -9.73 2.27 32.51
C HIS A 443 -9.39 2.35 33.99
N ILE A 444 -9.73 3.48 34.60
CA ILE A 444 -9.54 3.78 36.02
C ILE A 444 -10.90 3.95 36.67
N SER A 445 -11.33 2.98 37.47
CA SER A 445 -12.56 3.06 38.26
C SER A 445 -12.26 3.75 39.59
N ASN A 446 -13.17 4.64 40.03
CA ASN A 446 -13.04 5.33 41.33
C ASN A 446 -11.71 6.11 41.43
N VAL A 447 -11.50 7.11 40.51
CA VAL A 447 -10.27 7.89 40.48
C VAL A 447 -9.97 8.62 41.77
N ARG A 448 -8.69 8.73 42.11
CA ARG A 448 -8.17 9.38 43.30
C ARG A 448 -7.18 10.49 42.91
N TYR A 449 -6.87 11.40 43.82
CA TYR A 449 -5.86 12.46 43.57
C TYR A 449 -4.51 11.91 43.14
N GLU A 450 -4.12 10.72 43.65
CA GLU A 450 -2.89 10.02 43.24
C GLU A 450 -2.90 9.51 41.78
N ASP A 451 -4.08 9.47 41.14
CA ASP A 451 -4.21 9.11 39.73
C ASP A 451 -3.93 10.27 38.79
N THR A 452 -3.84 11.49 39.31
CA THR A 452 -3.37 12.65 38.54
C THR A 452 -1.98 12.38 37.96
N GLY A 453 -1.79 12.72 36.68
CA GLY A 453 -0.52 12.56 36.01
C GLY A 453 -0.60 12.45 34.49
N ALA A 454 0.57 12.32 33.89
CA ALA A 454 0.72 12.07 32.46
C ALA A 454 0.69 10.55 32.19
N TYR A 455 -0.17 10.13 31.31
CA TYR A 455 -0.27 8.76 30.83
C TYR A 455 0.24 8.72 29.39
N THR A 456 1.44 8.13 29.22
CA THR A 456 2.08 7.99 27.90
C THR A 456 1.73 6.65 27.31
N CYS A 457 1.16 6.64 26.12
CA CYS A 457 1.00 5.45 25.31
C CYS A 457 2.22 5.31 24.39
N ILE A 458 2.82 4.13 24.36
CA ILE A 458 3.95 3.79 23.50
C ILE A 458 3.53 2.68 22.56
N ALA A 459 3.72 2.88 21.28
CA ALA A 459 3.52 1.86 20.26
C ALA A 459 4.86 1.47 19.61
N LYS A 460 5.09 0.17 19.48
CA LYS A 460 6.35 -0.37 18.96
C LYS A 460 6.08 -1.50 17.96
N ASN A 461 6.80 -1.45 16.83
CA ASN A 461 6.95 -2.57 15.89
C ASN A 461 8.40 -2.69 15.40
N ASP A 462 8.66 -3.56 14.42
CA ASP A 462 10.00 -3.80 13.89
C ASP A 462 10.58 -2.59 13.13
N ALA A 463 9.73 -1.66 12.67
CA ALA A 463 10.15 -0.48 11.94
C ALA A 463 10.44 0.73 12.85
N GLY A 464 9.90 0.75 14.09
CA GLY A 464 10.13 1.90 14.97
C GLY A 464 9.27 1.91 16.23
N VAL A 465 9.31 3.05 16.90
CA VAL A 465 8.56 3.35 18.14
C VAL A 465 8.01 4.77 18.01
N ASP A 466 6.78 4.96 18.45
CA ASP A 466 6.14 6.27 18.58
C ASP A 466 5.42 6.37 19.93
N GLU A 467 5.24 7.58 20.45
CA GLU A 467 4.60 7.82 21.74
C GLU A 467 3.72 9.06 21.73
N ASP A 468 2.62 9.01 22.48
CA ASP A 468 1.70 10.14 22.68
C ASP A 468 1.21 10.18 24.14
N ILE A 469 0.82 11.36 24.60
CA ILE A 469 0.58 11.62 26.02
C ILE A 469 -0.82 12.16 26.27
N SER A 470 -1.53 11.55 27.22
CA SER A 470 -2.78 12.04 27.80
C SER A 470 -2.57 12.50 29.24
N SER A 471 -3.16 13.62 29.61
CA SER A 471 -3.09 14.18 30.97
C SER A 471 -4.41 13.96 31.74
N LEU A 472 -4.33 13.33 32.91
CA LEU A 472 -5.46 13.17 33.83
C LEU A 472 -5.26 14.10 35.04
N PHE A 473 -6.25 14.93 35.31
CA PHE A 473 -6.33 15.78 36.49
C PHE A 473 -7.49 15.33 37.38
N VAL A 474 -7.25 15.12 38.66
CA VAL A 474 -8.27 14.80 39.66
C VAL A 474 -8.39 15.95 40.63
N GLU A 475 -9.56 16.62 40.65
CA GLU A 475 -9.81 17.83 41.44
C GLU A 475 -11.26 17.91 41.92
N ASP A 476 -11.50 18.51 43.14
CA ASP A 476 -12.82 18.54 43.79
C ASP A 476 -13.89 19.31 43.04
N SER A 477 -13.49 20.26 42.21
CA SER A 477 -14.40 21.06 41.39
C SER A 477 -13.98 20.96 39.93
N ALA A 478 -13.78 19.74 39.46
CA ALA A 478 -13.67 19.54 38.01
C ALA A 478 -14.97 20.18 37.44
N ARG A 479 -14.86 21.45 37.06
CA ARG A 479 -15.94 22.10 36.30
C ARG A 479 -16.30 21.08 35.25
N LYS A 480 -17.63 20.76 35.13
CA LYS A 480 -18.16 20.21 33.89
C LYS A 480 -17.57 21.11 32.84
N THR A 481 -16.44 20.71 32.28
CA THR A 481 -15.77 21.41 31.17
C THR A 481 -16.92 21.70 30.25
N ARG A 482 -17.21 22.97 29.97
CA ARG A 482 -18.15 23.30 28.88
C ARG A 482 -17.72 22.36 27.80
N LEU A 483 -18.63 21.42 27.45
CA LEU A 483 -18.40 20.48 26.39
C LEU A 483 -17.72 21.27 25.29
N GLY A 484 -16.50 20.89 24.93
CA GLY A 484 -15.76 21.59 23.90
C GLY A 484 -16.64 21.67 22.66
N VAL A 485 -16.40 22.60 21.79
CA VAL A 485 -17.22 22.80 20.58
C VAL A 485 -17.19 21.62 19.64
N GLY A 486 -16.35 20.59 19.90
CA GLY A 486 -16.23 19.32 19.18
C GLY A 486 -17.04 18.18 19.80
N ASN A 487 -16.89 16.99 19.22
CA ASN A 487 -17.58 15.75 19.56
C ASN A 487 -19.11 15.86 19.40
N MET A 488 -19.52 16.41 18.26
CA MET A 488 -20.91 16.67 17.92
C MET A 488 -21.28 16.22 16.52
N PHE A 489 -22.53 15.83 16.32
CA PHE A 489 -23.12 15.63 15.00
C PHE A 489 -23.79 16.93 14.53
N TYR A 490 -23.52 17.32 13.29
CA TYR A 490 -24.21 18.37 12.57
C TYR A 490 -25.16 17.74 11.58
N ILE A 491 -26.43 18.08 11.68
CA ILE A 491 -27.51 17.56 10.86
C ILE A 491 -28.12 18.68 10.04
N PHE A 492 -28.11 18.50 8.74
CA PHE A 492 -28.65 19.41 7.75
C PHE A 492 -30.02 18.87 7.31
N TYR A 493 -31.09 19.58 7.63
CA TYR A 493 -32.46 19.15 7.38
C TYR A 493 -33.32 20.32 6.86
N GLU A 494 -34.60 20.09 6.56
CA GLU A 494 -35.45 21.13 5.94
C GLU A 494 -35.57 22.44 6.74
N ASP A 495 -35.51 22.41 8.05
CA ASP A 495 -35.61 23.58 8.91
C ASP A 495 -34.29 24.09 9.47
N GLY A 496 -33.18 23.90 8.72
CA GLY A 496 -31.87 24.45 9.02
C GLY A 496 -30.81 23.41 9.40
N ILE A 497 -30.06 23.71 10.48
CA ILE A 497 -28.94 22.85 10.93
C ILE A 497 -29.09 22.65 12.46
N LYS A 498 -29.17 21.40 12.90
CA LYS A 498 -29.10 21.01 14.32
C LYS A 498 -27.70 20.51 14.65
N VAL A 499 -27.16 20.99 15.78
CA VAL A 499 -25.89 20.51 16.37
C VAL A 499 -26.26 19.72 17.62
N ILE A 500 -25.83 18.43 17.62
CA ILE A 500 -26.32 17.48 18.63
C ILE A 500 -25.13 16.83 19.33
N GLN A 501 -25.21 16.84 20.66
CA GLN A 501 -24.29 16.12 21.53
C GLN A 501 -24.83 14.68 21.74
N PRO A 502 -24.08 13.64 21.35
CA PRO A 502 -24.62 12.27 21.31
C PRO A 502 -24.74 11.58 22.67
N ILE A 503 -23.98 11.98 23.68
CA ILE A 503 -23.95 11.33 25.00
C ILE A 503 -25.30 11.52 25.73
N GLU A 504 -25.73 12.77 25.83
CA GLU A 504 -26.98 13.16 26.53
C GLU A 504 -28.13 13.40 25.55
N CYS A 505 -27.88 13.24 24.24
CA CYS A 505 -28.87 13.48 23.17
C CYS A 505 -29.42 14.91 23.15
N GLU A 506 -28.61 15.87 23.56
CA GLU A 506 -29.06 17.25 23.65
C GLU A 506 -28.77 18.04 22.37
N ILE A 507 -29.75 18.87 21.95
CA ILE A 507 -29.58 19.85 20.88
C ILE A 507 -28.83 21.05 21.46
N GLN A 508 -27.53 21.18 21.11
CA GLN A 508 -26.72 22.29 21.60
C GLN A 508 -26.98 23.59 20.85
N ARG A 509 -27.27 23.50 19.57
CA ARG A 509 -27.55 24.65 18.72
C ARG A 509 -28.52 24.28 17.60
N HIS A 510 -29.39 25.22 17.26
CA HIS A 510 -30.23 25.20 16.07
C HIS A 510 -29.96 26.46 15.26
N ILE A 511 -29.32 26.29 14.08
CA ILE A 511 -29.09 27.36 13.11
C ILE A 511 -30.33 27.39 12.20
N LYS A 512 -31.11 28.45 12.31
CA LYS A 512 -32.38 28.57 11.56
C LYS A 512 -32.17 28.96 10.11
N PRO A 513 -33.09 28.63 9.18
CA PRO A 513 -33.03 29.02 7.79
C PRO A 513 -32.85 30.52 7.57
N SER A 514 -33.47 31.36 8.40
CA SER A 514 -33.46 32.84 8.36
C SER A 514 -32.23 33.46 9.01
N GLU A 515 -31.33 32.68 9.62
CA GLU A 515 -30.08 33.23 10.16
C GLU A 515 -29.20 33.74 8.99
N LYS A 516 -28.53 34.88 9.24
CA LYS A 516 -27.65 35.50 8.26
C LYS A 516 -26.27 34.88 8.34
N VAL A 517 -25.66 34.72 7.17
CA VAL A 517 -24.26 34.36 7.02
C VAL A 517 -23.39 35.50 7.52
N LEU A 518 -22.43 35.22 8.37
CA LEU A 518 -21.60 36.23 9.03
C LEU A 518 -20.89 37.14 8.01
N GLY A 519 -21.16 38.46 8.11
CA GLY A 519 -20.56 39.44 7.20
C GLY A 519 -21.26 39.56 5.83
N TYR A 520 -22.33 38.80 5.59
CA TYR A 520 -23.11 38.84 4.35
C TYR A 520 -24.59 39.22 4.64
N GLN A 521 -25.29 39.68 3.62
CA GLN A 521 -26.73 39.87 3.68
C GLN A 521 -27.52 38.59 3.45
N ASP A 522 -26.86 37.58 2.93
CA ASP A 522 -27.46 36.30 2.62
C ASP A 522 -27.90 35.52 3.84
N GLU A 523 -29.07 34.87 3.74
CA GLU A 523 -29.57 33.95 4.75
C GLU A 523 -29.02 32.52 4.48
N VAL A 524 -28.99 31.70 5.53
CA VAL A 524 -28.58 30.28 5.44
C VAL A 524 -29.41 29.55 4.40
N CYS A 525 -30.75 29.76 4.43
CA CYS A 525 -31.64 29.28 3.37
C CYS A 525 -32.61 30.38 2.99
N PRO A 526 -32.36 31.20 1.97
CA PRO A 526 -33.24 32.28 1.53
C PRO A 526 -34.61 31.73 1.14
N LYS A 527 -35.69 32.49 1.43
CA LYS A 527 -37.03 32.16 1.01
C LYS A 527 -37.17 32.32 -0.48
N ALA A 528 -37.60 31.27 -1.22
CA ALA A 528 -37.95 31.39 -2.60
C ALA A 528 -39.28 32.17 -2.77
N GLU A 529 -39.39 32.99 -3.81
CA GLU A 529 -40.58 33.78 -4.06
C GLU A 529 -41.86 32.96 -4.26
N SER A 530 -41.71 31.70 -4.71
CA SER A 530 -42.81 30.73 -4.94
C SER A 530 -43.24 29.98 -3.71
N ASP A 531 -42.50 29.98 -2.63
CA ASP A 531 -42.70 29.09 -1.50
C ASP A 531 -43.40 29.78 -0.34
N ALA A 532 -44.43 29.16 0.18
CA ALA A 532 -45.17 29.66 1.37
C ALA A 532 -44.31 29.60 2.64
N VAL A 533 -43.39 28.61 2.73
CA VAL A 533 -42.54 28.32 3.90
C VAL A 533 -41.06 28.30 3.42
N GLN A 534 -40.18 28.89 4.22
CA GLN A 534 -38.72 28.86 3.99
C GLN A 534 -38.20 27.48 4.37
N ARG A 535 -37.61 26.78 3.37
CA ARG A 535 -37.09 25.41 3.56
C ARG A 535 -35.68 25.28 2.96
N CYS A 536 -34.85 24.52 3.64
CA CYS A 536 -33.51 24.21 3.19
C CYS A 536 -33.49 22.95 2.34
N VAL A 537 -32.60 22.90 1.35
CA VAL A 537 -32.31 21.71 0.56
C VAL A 537 -30.82 21.48 0.54
N TRP A 538 -30.41 20.33 1.04
CA TRP A 538 -29.02 19.92 1.19
C TRP A 538 -28.76 18.63 0.41
N ALA A 539 -27.50 18.40 -0.03
CA ALA A 539 -27.13 17.12 -0.65
C ALA A 539 -26.01 16.42 0.12
N THR A 540 -24.82 17.02 0.21
CA THR A 540 -23.67 16.43 0.94
C THR A 540 -22.95 17.46 1.79
N ALA A 541 -22.30 16.99 2.86
CA ALA A 541 -21.45 17.80 3.72
C ALA A 541 -20.09 17.09 3.94
N VAL A 542 -19.03 17.88 4.13
CA VAL A 542 -17.70 17.38 4.49
C VAL A 542 -17.11 18.23 5.63
N ASN A 543 -16.38 17.56 6.51
CA ASN A 543 -15.62 18.16 7.58
C ASN A 543 -14.20 18.48 7.09
N VAL A 544 -13.76 19.72 7.30
CA VAL A 544 -12.45 20.24 6.92
C VAL A 544 -11.64 20.53 8.18
N LYS A 545 -10.79 19.58 8.57
CA LYS A 545 -9.85 19.67 9.71
C LYS A 545 -10.53 20.07 11.05
N ASP A 546 -11.76 19.60 11.31
CA ASP A 546 -12.53 19.97 12.50
C ASP A 546 -12.64 21.49 12.75
N LYS A 547 -12.45 22.28 11.69
CA LYS A 547 -12.54 23.73 11.71
C LYS A 547 -13.74 24.26 10.97
N TYR A 548 -14.02 23.74 9.76
CA TYR A 548 -15.12 24.14 8.92
C TYR A 548 -15.94 22.94 8.43
N ILE A 549 -17.22 23.15 8.23
CA ILE A 549 -18.08 22.22 7.49
C ILE A 549 -18.48 22.89 6.19
N TYR A 550 -18.24 22.21 5.09
CA TYR A 550 -18.71 22.59 3.76
C TYR A 550 -19.94 21.77 3.44
N VAL A 551 -21.02 22.41 3.00
CA VAL A 551 -22.27 21.73 2.65
C VAL A 551 -22.88 22.29 1.39
N THR A 552 -23.31 21.42 0.48
CA THR A 552 -23.92 21.81 -0.78
C THR A 552 -25.37 22.22 -0.63
N GLN A 553 -25.77 23.25 -1.34
CA GLN A 553 -27.15 23.71 -1.50
C GLN A 553 -27.55 23.66 -2.99
N PRO A 554 -28.04 22.49 -3.51
CA PRO A 554 -28.26 22.28 -4.94
C PRO A 554 -29.18 23.28 -5.61
N LYS A 555 -30.26 23.70 -4.93
CA LYS A 555 -31.21 24.68 -5.45
C LYS A 555 -30.68 26.11 -5.47
N LEU A 556 -29.64 26.40 -4.72
CA LEU A 556 -29.05 27.73 -4.61
C LEU A 556 -27.72 27.86 -5.36
N ASN A 557 -27.26 26.78 -6.01
CA ASN A 557 -26.03 26.72 -6.78
C ASN A 557 -24.81 27.22 -5.99
N ARG A 558 -24.68 26.75 -4.74
CA ARG A 558 -23.64 27.20 -3.83
C ARG A 558 -23.25 26.15 -2.80
N VAL A 559 -22.09 26.37 -2.20
CA VAL A 559 -21.63 25.68 -0.98
C VAL A 559 -21.66 26.67 0.17
N LEU A 560 -22.28 26.29 1.29
CA LEU A 560 -22.28 27.02 2.53
C LEU A 560 -21.15 26.53 3.42
N ILE A 561 -20.41 27.44 4.06
CA ILE A 561 -19.35 27.13 5.01
C ILE A 561 -19.81 27.49 6.41
N VAL A 562 -19.80 26.53 7.32
CA VAL A 562 -20.10 26.67 8.73
C VAL A 562 -18.83 26.59 9.55
N ASP A 563 -18.54 27.57 10.35
CA ASP A 563 -17.44 27.56 11.31
C ASP A 563 -17.85 26.79 12.57
N ILE A 564 -17.06 25.78 12.90
CA ILE A 564 -17.36 24.86 13.98
C ILE A 564 -17.23 25.56 15.35
N GLN A 565 -16.22 26.41 15.52
CA GLN A 565 -15.98 27.06 16.79
C GLN A 565 -17.08 28.07 17.19
N SER A 566 -17.56 28.85 16.25
CA SER A 566 -18.66 29.81 16.48
C SER A 566 -20.03 29.20 16.27
N GLN A 567 -20.13 28.03 15.66
CA GLN A 567 -21.37 27.35 15.24
C GLN A 567 -22.25 28.30 14.39
N LYS A 568 -21.64 28.99 13.42
CA LYS A 568 -22.34 29.95 12.53
C LYS A 568 -21.92 29.70 11.08
N ALA A 569 -22.82 30.01 10.17
CA ALA A 569 -22.47 30.13 8.77
C ALA A 569 -21.60 31.38 8.56
N VAL A 570 -20.44 31.20 7.94
CA VAL A 570 -19.41 32.25 7.80
C VAL A 570 -19.17 32.67 6.36
N GLN A 571 -19.44 31.80 5.40
CA GLN A 571 -19.18 32.10 4.00
C GLN A 571 -20.12 31.31 3.07
N VAL A 572 -20.35 31.88 1.89
CA VAL A 572 -21.03 31.24 0.75
C VAL A 572 -20.07 31.24 -0.43
N VAL A 573 -19.92 30.08 -1.06
CA VAL A 573 -19.09 29.92 -2.27
C VAL A 573 -20.00 29.55 -3.43
N ALA A 574 -20.03 30.38 -4.48
CA ALA A 574 -20.79 30.08 -5.70
C ALA A 574 -20.19 28.89 -6.44
N THR A 575 -21.04 28.04 -6.95
CA THR A 575 -20.67 26.86 -7.75
C THR A 575 -21.41 26.86 -9.07
N ASP A 576 -21.05 25.94 -9.95
CA ASP A 576 -21.89 25.59 -11.10
C ASP A 576 -23.24 25.03 -10.62
N PRO A 577 -24.26 25.00 -11.49
CA PRO A 577 -25.60 24.63 -11.08
C PRO A 577 -25.71 23.21 -10.52
N VAL A 578 -26.57 23.04 -9.51
CA VAL A 578 -26.89 21.78 -8.85
C VAL A 578 -25.66 21.05 -8.28
N PRO A 579 -24.94 21.64 -7.30
CA PRO A 579 -23.83 20.95 -6.61
C PRO A 579 -24.39 19.84 -5.72
N VAL A 580 -23.91 18.60 -5.93
CA VAL A 580 -24.47 17.40 -5.30
C VAL A 580 -23.51 16.58 -4.47
N LYS A 581 -22.21 16.57 -4.79
CA LYS A 581 -21.21 15.77 -4.09
C LYS A 581 -20.03 16.63 -3.71
N LEU A 582 -19.57 16.45 -2.46
CA LEU A 582 -18.33 17.01 -1.93
C LEU A 582 -17.38 15.90 -1.51
N HIS A 583 -16.10 16.16 -1.66
CA HIS A 583 -15.05 15.38 -1.05
C HIS A 583 -13.94 16.30 -0.57
N TYR A 584 -13.46 16.11 0.67
CA TYR A 584 -12.32 16.83 1.19
C TYR A 584 -11.04 16.03 0.98
N ASP A 585 -10.18 16.50 0.09
CA ASP A 585 -8.82 16.01 -0.07
C ASP A 585 -7.92 16.63 1.01
N LYS A 586 -7.63 15.85 2.03
CA LYS A 586 -6.78 16.23 3.16
C LYS A 586 -5.33 16.45 2.76
N SER A 587 -4.86 15.77 1.70
CA SER A 587 -3.48 15.82 1.21
C SER A 587 -3.10 17.20 0.68
N HIS A 588 -4.03 17.83 -0.05
CA HIS A 588 -3.82 19.13 -0.71
C HIS A 588 -4.67 20.25 -0.12
N ASP A 589 -5.41 19.99 0.97
CA ASP A 589 -6.32 20.93 1.60
C ASP A 589 -7.36 21.51 0.62
N GLN A 590 -8.01 20.62 -0.15
CA GLN A 590 -8.95 20.96 -1.22
C GLN A 590 -10.32 20.35 -0.98
N VAL A 591 -11.39 21.08 -1.30
CA VAL A 591 -12.74 20.54 -1.38
C VAL A 591 -13.15 20.44 -2.84
N TRP A 592 -13.39 19.21 -3.29
CA TRP A 592 -13.84 18.86 -4.63
C TRP A 592 -15.36 18.89 -4.69
N VAL A 593 -15.92 19.53 -5.70
CA VAL A 593 -17.36 19.76 -5.87
C VAL A 593 -17.80 19.22 -7.23
N LEU A 594 -18.73 18.27 -7.22
CA LEU A 594 -19.42 17.81 -8.42
C LEU A 594 -20.78 18.52 -8.53
N SER A 595 -21.01 19.18 -9.64
CA SER A 595 -22.28 19.81 -10.00
C SER A 595 -22.90 19.10 -11.20
N TRP A 596 -24.22 18.85 -11.17
CA TRP A 596 -24.90 18.15 -12.27
C TRP A 596 -25.28 19.05 -13.44
N GLY A 597 -25.29 20.37 -13.24
CA GLY A 597 -25.77 21.35 -14.22
C GLY A 597 -27.30 21.49 -14.18
N ASP A 598 -28.00 20.38 -14.21
CA ASP A 598 -29.46 20.26 -14.07
C ASP A 598 -29.86 18.93 -13.43
N MET A 599 -31.17 18.68 -13.26
CA MET A 599 -31.65 17.43 -12.65
C MET A 599 -31.55 16.21 -13.59
N GLU A 600 -31.42 16.44 -14.89
CA GLU A 600 -31.20 15.43 -15.94
C GLU A 600 -29.71 15.10 -16.14
N LYS A 601 -28.82 15.80 -15.43
CA LYS A 601 -27.35 15.67 -15.52
C LYS A 601 -26.83 15.88 -16.95
N THR A 602 -27.26 16.95 -17.61
CA THR A 602 -26.88 17.22 -19.01
C THR A 602 -25.55 17.95 -19.13
N THR A 603 -25.18 18.78 -18.16
CA THR A 603 -23.96 19.59 -18.15
C THR A 603 -23.20 19.49 -16.82
N PRO A 604 -22.78 18.30 -16.39
CA PRO A 604 -22.05 18.15 -15.15
C PRO A 604 -20.66 18.79 -15.22
N THR A 605 -20.20 19.32 -14.09
CA THR A 605 -18.88 19.93 -13.96
C THR A 605 -18.20 19.51 -12.68
N LEU A 606 -16.87 19.56 -12.68
CA LEU A 606 -16.05 19.29 -11.51
C LEU A 606 -15.20 20.53 -11.18
N GLN A 607 -15.38 21.02 -9.96
CA GLN A 607 -14.72 22.22 -9.44
C GLN A 607 -13.95 21.90 -8.15
N VAL A 608 -12.98 22.73 -7.82
CA VAL A 608 -12.15 22.60 -6.61
C VAL A 608 -12.12 23.93 -5.86
N ILE A 609 -12.23 23.87 -4.55
CA ILE A 609 -11.99 24.97 -3.63
C ILE A 609 -10.66 24.69 -2.93
N ASN A 610 -9.64 25.49 -3.22
CA ASN A 610 -8.29 25.36 -2.65
C ASN A 610 -8.17 26.00 -1.27
N GLN A 611 -7.19 25.53 -0.46
CA GLN A 611 -6.88 26.04 0.87
C GLN A 611 -8.12 26.07 1.78
N ALA A 612 -8.90 24.97 1.72
CA ALA A 612 -10.22 24.90 2.36
C ALA A 612 -10.20 25.11 3.87
N SER A 613 -9.11 24.80 4.57
CA SER A 613 -8.95 25.10 6.00
C SER A 613 -8.55 26.56 6.30
N GLY A 614 -8.30 27.37 5.27
CA GLY A 614 -7.95 28.78 5.39
C GLY A 614 -9.12 29.64 5.85
N SER A 615 -8.83 30.86 6.30
CA SER A 615 -9.87 31.85 6.68
C SER A 615 -10.15 32.90 5.61
N ALA A 616 -9.46 32.82 4.47
CA ALA A 616 -9.66 33.74 3.36
C ALA A 616 -10.99 33.48 2.62
N ALA A 617 -11.39 34.41 1.78
CA ALA A 617 -12.57 34.21 0.91
C ALA A 617 -12.23 33.12 -0.13
N HIS A 618 -13.08 32.08 -0.16
CA HIS A 618 -12.93 30.95 -1.06
C HIS A 618 -13.65 31.16 -2.39
N HIS A 619 -13.16 30.53 -3.44
CA HIS A 619 -13.78 30.49 -4.76
C HIS A 619 -13.53 29.12 -5.40
N THR A 620 -14.34 28.78 -6.38
CA THR A 620 -14.22 27.55 -7.14
C THR A 620 -13.30 27.72 -8.35
N ILE A 621 -12.54 26.66 -8.66
CA ILE A 621 -11.71 26.57 -9.87
C ILE A 621 -12.12 25.30 -10.61
N HIS A 622 -12.30 25.34 -11.92
CA HIS A 622 -12.58 24.17 -12.72
C HIS A 622 -11.33 23.30 -12.90
N THR A 623 -11.52 21.99 -12.84
CA THR A 623 -10.48 21.02 -13.18
C THR A 623 -10.31 20.96 -14.70
N GLN A 624 -9.21 20.35 -15.15
CA GLN A 624 -9.04 20.08 -16.58
C GLN A 624 -10.02 18.97 -17.01
N PRO A 625 -10.88 19.21 -18.02
CA PRO A 625 -11.81 18.20 -18.50
C PRO A 625 -11.06 17.10 -19.27
N VAL A 626 -11.47 15.84 -19.07
CA VAL A 626 -10.94 14.70 -19.82
C VAL A 626 -11.40 14.80 -21.28
N GLY A 627 -10.46 14.81 -22.23
CA GLY A 627 -10.75 14.90 -23.65
C GLY A 627 -11.50 16.18 -24.05
N LYS A 628 -11.44 17.23 -23.21
CA LYS A 628 -12.20 18.50 -23.36
C LYS A 628 -13.72 18.32 -23.16
N GLN A 629 -14.15 17.30 -22.43
CA GLN A 629 -15.55 16.99 -22.20
C GLN A 629 -15.86 16.91 -20.70
N PHE A 630 -16.61 17.89 -20.17
CA PHE A 630 -17.19 17.80 -18.83
C PHE A 630 -18.55 17.08 -18.81
N ASP A 631 -19.30 17.18 -19.93
CA ASP A 631 -20.67 16.69 -20.09
C ASP A 631 -20.84 15.17 -19.86
N ARG A 632 -19.75 14.44 -19.72
CA ARG A 632 -19.75 13.00 -19.47
C ARG A 632 -19.48 12.61 -18.02
N VAL A 633 -19.11 13.54 -17.16
CA VAL A 633 -18.77 13.23 -15.76
C VAL A 633 -20.02 12.73 -15.02
N ASP A 634 -19.96 11.51 -14.49
CA ASP A 634 -21.02 10.93 -13.65
C ASP A 634 -20.65 11.00 -12.17
N ASP A 635 -19.40 10.65 -11.84
CA ASP A 635 -18.88 10.66 -10.47
C ASP A 635 -17.36 10.85 -10.46
N PHE A 636 -16.79 10.98 -9.28
CA PHE A 636 -15.36 10.96 -9.04
C PHE A 636 -15.03 10.22 -7.75
N PHE A 637 -13.82 9.68 -7.66
CA PHE A 637 -13.33 8.97 -6.51
C PHE A 637 -11.94 9.46 -6.10
N ILE A 638 -11.77 9.78 -4.83
CA ILE A 638 -10.49 10.14 -4.21
C ILE A 638 -10.30 9.21 -3.03
N PRO A 639 -9.19 8.45 -2.94
CA PRO A 639 -8.91 7.60 -1.79
C PRO A 639 -8.79 8.39 -0.50
N SER A 640 -9.24 7.80 0.62
CA SER A 640 -9.12 8.42 1.94
C SER A 640 -7.70 8.27 2.49
N THR A 641 -7.22 9.28 3.23
CA THR A 641 -5.98 9.19 4.00
C THR A 641 -6.19 8.40 5.28
N THR A 642 -5.15 7.72 5.77
CA THR A 642 -5.07 7.05 7.07
C THR A 642 -4.03 7.74 7.96
N LEU A 643 -3.78 7.24 9.17
CA LEU A 643 -2.69 7.79 10.01
C LEU A 643 -1.32 7.56 9.37
N ILE A 644 -1.10 6.38 8.78
CA ILE A 644 0.18 6.04 8.12
C ILE A 644 0.27 6.51 6.68
N ILE A 645 -0.86 6.74 6.00
CA ILE A 645 -0.93 7.26 4.63
C ILE A 645 -1.56 8.65 4.68
N ASN A 646 -0.73 9.65 4.85
CA ASN A 646 -1.13 11.03 5.00
C ASN A 646 -1.17 11.83 3.69
N HIS A 647 -0.75 11.23 2.58
CA HIS A 647 -0.71 11.89 1.27
C HIS A 647 -1.19 10.95 0.16
N ILE A 648 -2.21 11.39 -0.57
CA ILE A 648 -2.78 10.72 -1.76
C ILE A 648 -2.62 11.69 -2.92
N ARG A 649 -1.95 11.26 -3.99
CA ARG A 649 -1.69 12.11 -5.16
C ARG A 649 -2.73 11.97 -6.25
N PHE A 650 -3.33 10.79 -6.42
CA PHE A 650 -4.20 10.51 -7.56
C PHE A 650 -5.62 10.18 -7.14
N GLY A 651 -6.56 10.61 -7.96
CA GLY A 651 -7.96 10.26 -7.94
C GLY A 651 -8.44 9.80 -9.32
N PHE A 652 -9.74 9.47 -9.43
CA PHE A 652 -10.36 9.04 -10.67
C PHE A 652 -11.64 9.82 -10.96
N ILE A 653 -11.84 10.13 -12.23
CA ILE A 653 -13.10 10.65 -12.77
C ILE A 653 -13.80 9.50 -13.51
N LEU A 654 -15.08 9.32 -13.25
CA LEU A 654 -15.95 8.33 -13.90
C LEU A 654 -16.85 9.04 -14.91
N HIS A 655 -16.90 8.54 -16.13
CA HIS A 655 -17.78 9.04 -17.19
C HIS A 655 -19.01 8.16 -17.34
N LYS A 656 -20.15 8.78 -17.59
CA LYS A 656 -21.43 8.13 -17.79
C LYS A 656 -21.37 7.11 -18.93
N GLY A 657 -21.65 5.86 -18.63
CA GLY A 657 -21.69 4.75 -19.60
C GLY A 657 -20.37 4.44 -20.31
N GLU A 658 -19.24 4.93 -19.81
CA GLU A 658 -17.92 4.67 -20.38
C GLU A 658 -17.17 3.58 -19.56
N PRO A 659 -16.72 2.49 -20.20
CA PRO A 659 -15.95 1.45 -19.53
C PRO A 659 -14.49 1.87 -19.35
N ALA A 660 -14.27 2.87 -18.52
CA ALA A 660 -12.94 3.44 -18.26
C ALA A 660 -12.85 4.16 -16.92
N LEU A 661 -11.64 4.24 -16.38
CA LEU A 661 -11.27 5.09 -15.26
C LEU A 661 -10.30 6.15 -15.74
N HIS A 662 -10.61 7.42 -15.48
CA HIS A 662 -9.76 8.54 -15.86
C HIS A 662 -8.96 9.02 -14.67
N LYS A 663 -7.65 8.72 -14.66
CA LYS A 663 -6.73 9.11 -13.57
C LYS A 663 -6.43 10.60 -13.61
N ILE A 664 -6.60 11.27 -12.49
CA ILE A 664 -6.34 12.70 -12.32
C ILE A 664 -5.29 12.91 -11.21
N ASP A 665 -4.37 13.83 -11.43
CA ASP A 665 -3.45 14.33 -10.41
C ASP A 665 -4.16 15.40 -9.58
N LEU A 666 -4.24 15.19 -8.26
CA LEU A 666 -5.00 16.04 -7.34
C LEU A 666 -4.29 17.38 -7.07
N GLU A 667 -2.96 17.41 -7.12
CA GLU A 667 -2.18 18.64 -6.89
C GLU A 667 -2.34 19.60 -8.05
N THR A 668 -2.18 19.10 -9.27
CA THR A 668 -2.26 19.92 -10.50
C THR A 668 -3.68 20.02 -11.06
N MET A 669 -4.61 19.19 -10.60
CA MET A 669 -5.99 19.06 -11.10
C MET A 669 -6.03 18.71 -12.60
N MET A 670 -4.99 18.02 -13.09
CA MET A 670 -4.82 17.67 -14.49
C MET A 670 -5.05 16.18 -14.73
N TYR A 671 -5.66 15.88 -15.85
CA TYR A 671 -5.79 14.51 -16.34
C TYR A 671 -4.41 13.90 -16.67
N ILE A 672 -4.19 12.66 -16.25
CA ILE A 672 -2.94 11.91 -16.49
C ILE A 672 -3.12 10.87 -17.59
N LYS A 673 -4.02 9.90 -17.38
CA LYS A 673 -4.26 8.82 -18.32
C LYS A 673 -5.62 8.15 -18.12
N THR A 674 -6.02 7.33 -19.09
CA THR A 674 -7.23 6.51 -19.04
C THR A 674 -6.84 5.04 -18.89
N ILE A 675 -7.46 4.37 -17.92
CA ILE A 675 -7.41 2.92 -17.75
C ILE A 675 -8.65 2.33 -18.43
N SER A 676 -8.47 1.56 -19.49
CA SER A 676 -9.57 0.95 -20.22
C SER A 676 -10.10 -0.27 -19.46
N LEU A 677 -11.42 -0.33 -19.25
CA LEU A 677 -12.12 -1.47 -18.64
C LEU A 677 -12.96 -2.24 -19.67
N LYS A 678 -12.77 -1.92 -20.97
CA LYS A 678 -13.59 -2.43 -22.05
C LYS A 678 -13.48 -3.95 -22.22
N ASP A 679 -12.30 -4.51 -22.02
CA ASP A 679 -12.06 -5.95 -22.16
C ASP A 679 -12.73 -6.76 -21.04
N TYR A 680 -13.14 -6.08 -19.95
CA TYR A 680 -13.82 -6.65 -18.79
C TYR A 680 -15.32 -6.33 -18.76
N ASN A 681 -15.84 -5.69 -19.79
CA ASN A 681 -17.23 -5.26 -19.90
C ASN A 681 -17.73 -4.47 -18.66
N CYS A 682 -16.85 -3.65 -18.05
CA CYS A 682 -17.12 -2.97 -16.80
C CYS A 682 -17.34 -1.47 -17.00
N ILE A 683 -18.55 -0.99 -16.73
CA ILE A 683 -18.86 0.43 -16.54
C ILE A 683 -18.79 0.70 -15.05
N PRO A 684 -17.80 1.49 -14.57
CA PRO A 684 -17.56 1.69 -13.16
C PRO A 684 -18.69 2.48 -12.50
N GLN A 685 -19.17 2.01 -11.33
CA GLN A 685 -20.21 2.65 -10.53
C GLN A 685 -19.67 3.21 -9.21
N SER A 686 -18.81 2.48 -8.55
CA SER A 686 -18.15 2.89 -7.31
C SER A 686 -16.81 2.20 -7.18
N LEU A 687 -15.92 2.80 -6.42
CA LEU A 687 -14.58 2.29 -6.14
C LEU A 687 -14.34 2.24 -4.63
N ALA A 688 -13.50 1.28 -4.22
CA ALA A 688 -12.85 1.28 -2.92
C ALA A 688 -11.35 1.05 -3.10
N TYR A 689 -10.55 1.59 -2.21
CA TYR A 689 -9.10 1.55 -2.30
C TYR A 689 -8.48 1.07 -1.01
N THR A 690 -7.52 0.14 -1.13
CA THR A 690 -6.62 -0.21 -0.04
C THR A 690 -5.19 0.16 -0.37
N HIS A 691 -4.48 0.71 0.60
CA HIS A 691 -3.06 0.99 0.49
C HIS A 691 -2.19 -0.28 0.62
N LEU A 692 -2.73 -1.35 1.23
CA LEU A 692 -2.05 -2.64 1.33
C LEU A 692 -2.01 -3.31 -0.04
N GLY A 693 -0.84 -3.34 -0.65
CA GLY A 693 -0.68 -3.81 -2.03
C GLY A 693 -1.15 -2.85 -3.11
N GLY A 694 -1.82 -1.75 -2.74
CA GLY A 694 -2.24 -0.71 -3.69
C GLY A 694 -3.32 -1.16 -4.67
N TYR A 695 -4.49 -1.62 -4.17
CA TYR A 695 -5.56 -2.12 -5.03
C TYR A 695 -6.78 -1.21 -5.01
N TYR A 696 -7.35 -0.99 -6.20
CA TYR A 696 -8.69 -0.44 -6.38
C TYR A 696 -9.64 -1.57 -6.71
N PHE A 697 -10.73 -1.69 -5.95
CA PHE A 697 -11.84 -2.59 -6.23
C PHE A 697 -12.94 -1.79 -6.92
N VAL A 698 -13.34 -2.21 -8.10
CA VAL A 698 -14.29 -1.49 -8.95
C VAL A 698 -15.59 -2.26 -9.03
N HIS A 699 -16.68 -1.62 -8.62
CA HIS A 699 -18.03 -2.12 -8.83
C HIS A 699 -18.43 -1.87 -10.28
N CYS A 700 -18.81 -2.91 -11.00
CA CYS A 700 -19.05 -2.93 -12.42
C CYS A 700 -20.53 -3.14 -12.79
N ASN A 701 -21.01 -2.36 -13.76
CA ASN A 701 -22.23 -2.68 -14.51
C ASN A 701 -21.86 -3.05 -15.96
N ALA A 702 -22.59 -4.00 -16.55
CA ALA A 702 -22.33 -4.43 -17.93
C ALA A 702 -22.75 -3.40 -18.96
N ASP A 703 -23.83 -2.69 -18.66
CA ASP A 703 -24.45 -1.71 -19.55
C ASP A 703 -25.26 -0.67 -18.77
N ASN A 704 -25.87 0.24 -19.48
CA ASN A 704 -26.76 1.27 -18.89
C ASN A 704 -28.08 0.71 -18.34
N THR A 705 -28.36 -0.60 -18.43
CA THR A 705 -29.56 -1.24 -17.91
C THR A 705 -29.43 -1.64 -16.43
N GLY A 706 -28.22 -1.55 -15.88
CA GLY A 706 -27.95 -1.87 -14.49
C GLY A 706 -27.71 -3.37 -14.21
N ALA A 707 -27.42 -4.16 -15.25
CA ALA A 707 -26.96 -5.52 -15.05
C ALA A 707 -25.60 -5.52 -14.34
N THR A 708 -25.47 -6.28 -13.26
CA THR A 708 -24.23 -6.33 -12.46
C THR A 708 -23.23 -7.31 -13.05
N GLU A 709 -21.97 -6.87 -13.08
CA GLU A 709 -20.82 -7.70 -13.45
C GLU A 709 -19.92 -7.94 -12.23
N PRO A 710 -19.06 -8.96 -12.25
CA PRO A 710 -18.09 -9.19 -11.18
C PRO A 710 -17.18 -7.96 -10.98
N GLN A 711 -16.84 -7.69 -9.72
CA GLN A 711 -15.86 -6.65 -9.38
C GLN A 711 -14.53 -6.94 -10.08
N ILE A 712 -13.87 -5.90 -10.54
CA ILE A 712 -12.50 -5.99 -11.04
C ILE A 712 -11.51 -5.36 -10.07
N ILE A 713 -10.27 -5.84 -10.11
CA ILE A 713 -9.18 -5.33 -9.31
C ILE A 713 -8.20 -4.60 -10.23
N VAL A 714 -7.88 -3.36 -9.89
CA VAL A 714 -6.90 -2.53 -10.59
C VAL A 714 -5.69 -2.31 -9.68
N ASP A 715 -4.51 -2.62 -10.17
CA ASP A 715 -3.24 -2.39 -9.48
C ASP A 715 -2.82 -0.92 -9.66
N SER A 716 -2.63 -0.20 -8.56
CA SER A 716 -2.25 1.22 -8.56
C SER A 716 -0.82 1.49 -9.02
N VAL A 717 0.09 0.50 -8.95
CA VAL A 717 1.48 0.62 -9.38
C VAL A 717 1.58 0.57 -10.90
N THR A 718 0.86 -0.37 -11.52
CA THR A 718 0.89 -0.57 -12.99
C THR A 718 -0.23 0.15 -13.71
N ASP A 719 -1.22 0.65 -12.99
CA ASP A 719 -2.50 1.19 -13.53
C ASP A 719 -3.15 0.22 -14.53
N SER A 720 -3.15 -1.05 -14.18
CA SER A 720 -3.65 -2.12 -15.03
C SER A 720 -4.65 -2.99 -14.28
N VAL A 721 -5.63 -3.52 -15.00
CA VAL A 721 -6.55 -4.50 -14.45
C VAL A 721 -5.82 -5.82 -14.29
N ILE A 722 -5.82 -6.38 -13.09
CA ILE A 722 -5.16 -7.64 -12.77
C ILE A 722 -6.11 -8.84 -12.80
N GLY A 723 -7.42 -8.61 -12.81
CA GLY A 723 -8.43 -9.64 -12.91
C GLY A 723 -9.73 -9.29 -12.23
N TYR A 724 -10.60 -10.28 -12.12
CA TYR A 724 -11.84 -10.21 -11.36
C TYR A 724 -11.59 -10.53 -9.88
N ASN A 725 -12.39 -9.94 -8.99
CA ASN A 725 -12.41 -10.28 -7.58
C ASN A 725 -13.35 -11.50 -7.36
N GLY A 726 -12.96 -12.67 -7.87
CA GLY A 726 -13.79 -13.87 -7.86
C GLY A 726 -15.14 -13.64 -8.55
N ASP A 727 -16.20 -14.23 -8.00
CA ASP A 727 -17.59 -14.06 -8.48
C ASP A 727 -18.33 -12.95 -7.70
N ILE A 728 -17.59 -12.00 -7.11
CA ILE A 728 -18.15 -10.95 -6.26
C ILE A 728 -18.71 -9.86 -7.15
N THR A 729 -19.98 -9.53 -6.93
CA THR A 729 -20.65 -8.36 -7.50
C THR A 729 -21.01 -7.38 -6.38
N GLY A 730 -21.40 -6.16 -6.74
CA GLY A 730 -21.88 -5.16 -5.79
C GLY A 730 -20.82 -4.15 -5.34
N ALA A 731 -21.22 -3.27 -4.41
CA ALA A 731 -20.41 -2.13 -4.00
C ALA A 731 -19.33 -2.52 -2.98
N PRO A 732 -18.06 -2.18 -3.19
CA PRO A 732 -16.97 -2.43 -2.27
C PRO A 732 -16.85 -1.31 -1.23
N TYR A 733 -16.51 -1.69 0.01
CA TYR A 733 -16.18 -0.81 1.14
C TYR A 733 -14.89 -1.32 1.79
N ILE A 734 -13.95 -0.43 2.10
CA ILE A 734 -12.69 -0.76 2.76
C ILE A 734 -12.67 -0.23 4.18
N SER A 735 -12.20 -1.05 5.13
CA SER A 735 -11.94 -0.60 6.50
C SER A 735 -10.87 0.50 6.54
N PRO A 736 -10.92 1.44 7.51
CA PRO A 736 -9.96 2.56 7.56
C PRO A 736 -8.49 2.15 7.60
N ASP A 737 -8.17 0.98 8.16
CA ASP A 737 -6.82 0.40 8.21
C ASP A 737 -6.42 -0.36 6.92
N GLY A 738 -7.33 -0.50 5.95
CA GLY A 738 -7.09 -1.19 4.69
C GLY A 738 -7.13 -2.72 4.74
N HIS A 739 -7.36 -3.33 5.90
CA HIS A 739 -7.29 -4.79 6.08
C HIS A 739 -8.54 -5.56 5.68
N TYR A 740 -9.71 -4.93 5.66
CA TYR A 740 -10.97 -5.59 5.34
C TYR A 740 -11.66 -4.95 4.15
N LEU A 741 -12.01 -5.79 3.18
CA LEU A 741 -12.90 -5.44 2.08
C LEU A 741 -14.27 -6.06 2.35
N VAL A 742 -15.29 -5.22 2.41
CA VAL A 742 -16.69 -5.62 2.57
C VAL A 742 -17.42 -5.32 1.27
N SER A 743 -17.84 -6.34 0.56
CA SER A 743 -18.59 -6.22 -0.69
C SER A 743 -20.07 -6.49 -0.46
N ILE A 744 -20.92 -5.57 -0.90
CA ILE A 744 -22.36 -5.61 -0.68
C ILE A 744 -23.06 -5.85 -2.00
N ASP A 745 -23.62 -7.05 -2.18
CA ASP A 745 -24.48 -7.43 -3.30
C ASP A 745 -25.94 -7.46 -2.83
N ASP A 746 -26.64 -6.34 -3.05
CA ASP A 746 -28.03 -6.20 -2.65
C ASP A 746 -28.97 -7.11 -3.46
N GLN A 747 -28.66 -7.40 -4.70
CA GLN A 747 -29.47 -8.28 -5.56
C GLN A 747 -29.42 -9.73 -5.10
N LYS A 748 -28.24 -10.20 -4.65
CA LYS A 748 -28.07 -11.55 -4.10
C LYS A 748 -28.35 -11.62 -2.60
N GLY A 749 -28.56 -10.49 -1.94
CA GLY A 749 -28.69 -10.42 -0.48
C GLY A 749 -27.43 -10.93 0.22
N LEU A 750 -26.26 -10.60 -0.31
CA LEU A 750 -24.96 -11.09 0.16
C LEU A 750 -24.07 -9.94 0.62
N LEU A 751 -23.52 -10.07 1.83
CA LEU A 751 -22.42 -9.26 2.32
C LEU A 751 -21.22 -10.17 2.48
N ARG A 752 -20.20 -9.98 1.65
CA ARG A 752 -18.96 -10.77 1.66
C ARG A 752 -17.85 -9.97 2.31
N VAL A 753 -17.11 -10.61 3.21
CA VAL A 753 -15.94 -10.05 3.86
C VAL A 753 -14.70 -10.78 3.37
N GLN A 754 -13.72 -10.01 2.91
CA GLN A 754 -12.39 -10.47 2.54
C GLN A 754 -11.36 -9.75 3.42
N SER A 755 -10.28 -10.42 3.77
CA SER A 755 -9.14 -9.81 4.46
C SER A 755 -7.99 -9.58 3.50
N ILE A 756 -7.26 -8.48 3.72
CA ILE A 756 -6.07 -8.14 2.96
C ILE A 756 -4.87 -8.25 3.91
N THR A 757 -3.92 -9.10 3.55
CA THR A 757 -2.74 -9.38 4.38
C THR A 757 -1.70 -8.26 4.29
N ILE A 758 -0.74 -8.26 5.19
CA ILE A 758 0.44 -7.36 5.14
C ILE A 758 1.37 -7.64 3.95
N GLN A 759 1.16 -8.73 3.23
CA GLN A 759 1.80 -9.02 1.94
C GLN A 759 0.98 -8.53 0.75
N GLY A 760 -0.18 -7.91 0.98
CA GLY A 760 -1.09 -7.48 -0.07
C GLY A 760 -1.88 -8.62 -0.74
N GLU A 761 -2.00 -9.78 -0.09
CA GLU A 761 -2.81 -10.89 -0.58
C GLU A 761 -4.27 -10.74 -0.12
N ILE A 762 -5.21 -11.01 -1.02
CA ILE A 762 -6.64 -10.96 -0.76
C ILE A 762 -7.13 -12.35 -0.41
N LEU A 763 -7.66 -12.51 0.80
CA LEU A 763 -8.16 -13.78 1.33
C LEU A 763 -9.66 -13.69 1.59
N GLU A 764 -10.41 -14.70 1.23
CA GLU A 764 -11.81 -14.82 1.62
C GLU A 764 -11.93 -15.15 3.12
N SER A 765 -12.79 -14.43 3.82
CA SER A 765 -13.03 -14.64 5.24
C SER A 765 -14.38 -15.32 5.50
N PHE A 766 -15.50 -14.70 5.13
CA PHE A 766 -16.84 -15.26 5.32
C PHE A 766 -17.92 -14.50 4.55
N ASP A 767 -19.06 -15.17 4.37
CA ASP A 767 -20.26 -14.65 3.73
C ASP A 767 -21.41 -14.50 4.72
N ILE A 768 -22.14 -13.39 4.63
CA ILE A 768 -23.36 -13.14 5.37
C ILE A 768 -24.52 -13.01 4.38
N HIS A 769 -25.45 -13.97 4.44
CA HIS A 769 -26.67 -13.90 3.66
C HIS A 769 -27.75 -13.13 4.41
N THR A 770 -28.29 -12.10 3.79
CA THR A 770 -29.28 -11.21 4.40
C THR A 770 -30.24 -10.69 3.34
N ASN A 771 -31.50 -10.49 3.72
CA ASN A 771 -32.52 -9.82 2.90
C ASN A 771 -32.61 -8.33 3.26
N PHE A 772 -31.51 -7.72 3.67
CA PHE A 772 -31.51 -6.45 4.39
C PHE A 772 -31.53 -5.22 3.49
N HIS A 773 -31.36 -5.29 2.20
CA HIS A 773 -31.31 -4.16 1.26
C HIS A 773 -30.49 -2.98 1.78
N ILE A 774 -29.17 -3.13 1.79
CA ILE A 774 -28.26 -2.18 2.41
C ILE A 774 -28.20 -0.87 1.61
N SER A 775 -28.48 0.25 2.28
CA SER A 775 -28.36 1.59 1.72
C SER A 775 -26.95 2.16 1.88
N ASP A 776 -26.38 2.04 3.07
CA ASP A 776 -25.05 2.58 3.40
C ASP A 776 -24.37 1.75 4.49
N ALA A 777 -23.03 1.79 4.54
CA ALA A 777 -22.24 1.10 5.53
C ALA A 777 -21.10 1.97 6.03
N THR A 778 -20.77 1.86 7.32
CA THR A 778 -19.63 2.53 7.94
C THR A 778 -18.88 1.58 8.86
N PHE A 779 -17.61 1.90 9.10
CA PHE A 779 -16.73 1.13 9.97
C PHE A 779 -16.54 1.86 11.30
N GLN A 780 -16.50 1.10 12.37
CA GLN A 780 -16.17 1.60 13.70
C GLN A 780 -15.07 0.74 14.33
N PRO A 781 -14.03 1.34 14.95
CA PRO A 781 -13.03 0.57 15.67
C PRO A 781 -13.65 -0.28 16.77
N SER A 782 -13.14 -1.51 16.94
CA SER A 782 -13.62 -2.42 17.98
C SER A 782 -13.31 -1.88 19.39
N PHE A 783 -14.25 -2.02 20.30
CA PHE A 783 -14.07 -1.67 21.72
C PHE A 783 -13.50 -2.80 22.57
N THR A 784 -13.39 -3.99 21.99
CA THR A 784 -12.96 -5.22 22.68
C THR A 784 -11.62 -5.73 22.19
N GLU A 785 -11.25 -5.40 20.97
CA GLU A 785 -10.02 -5.86 20.30
C GLU A 785 -9.27 -4.67 19.71
N ALA A 786 -7.96 -4.60 19.92
CA ALA A 786 -7.10 -3.61 19.28
C ALA A 786 -6.93 -3.90 17.78
N ASN A 787 -6.84 -2.86 16.97
CA ASN A 787 -6.61 -2.94 15.52
C ASN A 787 -7.63 -3.83 14.78
N GLN A 788 -8.89 -3.81 15.24
CA GLN A 788 -10.02 -4.49 14.63
C GLN A 788 -11.17 -3.52 14.39
N TYR A 789 -12.01 -3.83 13.41
CA TYR A 789 -13.14 -3.02 13.01
C TYR A 789 -14.45 -3.81 13.01
N ASN A 790 -15.53 -3.09 13.22
CA ASN A 790 -16.90 -3.55 13.08
C ASN A 790 -17.57 -2.79 11.95
N VAL A 791 -18.54 -3.41 11.26
CA VAL A 791 -19.36 -2.76 10.25
C VAL A 791 -20.76 -2.53 10.80
N PHE A 792 -21.26 -1.33 10.58
CA PHE A 792 -22.67 -0.99 10.75
C PHE A 792 -23.26 -0.67 9.37
N ALA A 793 -24.34 -1.33 9.01
CA ALA A 793 -25.01 -1.11 7.74
C ALA A 793 -26.48 -0.73 7.94
N SER A 794 -26.90 0.36 7.32
CA SER A 794 -28.29 0.82 7.31
C SER A 794 -29.08 0.19 6.17
N SER A 795 -30.38 0.02 6.33
CA SER A 795 -31.26 -0.45 5.27
C SER A 795 -31.99 0.69 4.57
N GLY A 796 -32.09 0.61 3.25
CA GLY A 796 -32.92 1.50 2.44
C GLY A 796 -34.42 1.19 2.48
N VAL A 797 -34.82 0.07 3.05
CA VAL A 797 -36.21 -0.43 3.08
C VAL A 797 -36.64 -0.82 4.48
N GLN A 798 -35.78 -1.44 5.28
CA GLN A 798 -36.13 -1.95 6.61
C GLN A 798 -35.81 -0.95 7.71
N THR A 799 -36.42 -1.17 8.90
CA THR A 799 -36.29 -0.27 10.04
C THR A 799 -35.06 -0.48 10.90
N ASP A 800 -34.28 -1.54 10.66
CA ASP A 800 -33.21 -1.98 11.53
C ASP A 800 -31.82 -1.56 10.97
N VAL A 801 -30.78 -1.65 11.81
CA VAL A 801 -29.36 -1.50 11.43
C VAL A 801 -28.63 -2.82 11.70
N LEU A 802 -27.88 -3.30 10.72
CA LEU A 802 -27.07 -4.50 10.80
C LEU A 802 -25.70 -4.18 11.43
N PHE A 803 -25.28 -4.96 12.41
CA PHE A 803 -23.95 -4.95 12.99
C PHE A 803 -23.20 -6.23 12.63
N VAL A 804 -21.96 -6.10 12.20
CA VAL A 804 -21.04 -7.21 11.88
C VAL A 804 -19.69 -6.98 12.53
N GLU A 805 -19.25 -7.92 13.34
CA GLU A 805 -17.90 -7.98 13.90
C GLU A 805 -16.97 -8.66 12.89
N LEU A 806 -16.02 -7.93 12.31
CA LEU A 806 -15.22 -8.42 11.18
C LEU A 806 -14.23 -9.52 11.55
N SER A 807 -13.73 -9.53 12.81
CA SER A 807 -12.80 -10.55 13.27
C SER A 807 -13.44 -11.94 13.45
N THR A 808 -14.74 -11.98 13.79
CA THR A 808 -15.44 -13.22 14.16
C THR A 808 -16.60 -13.60 13.25
N GLY A 809 -17.04 -12.70 12.37
CA GLY A 809 -18.24 -12.87 11.57
C GLY A 809 -19.57 -12.80 12.37
N LYS A 810 -19.54 -12.34 13.61
CA LYS A 810 -20.71 -12.28 14.47
C LYS A 810 -21.65 -11.15 14.05
N VAL A 811 -22.90 -11.52 13.85
CA VAL A 811 -23.95 -10.62 13.37
C VAL A 811 -24.95 -10.30 14.46
N LYS A 812 -25.36 -9.04 14.56
CA LYS A 812 -26.45 -8.55 15.41
C LYS A 812 -27.31 -7.54 14.65
N MET A 813 -28.53 -7.34 15.14
CA MET A 813 -29.45 -6.34 14.62
C MET A 813 -29.77 -5.32 15.71
N VAL A 814 -29.60 -4.05 15.40
CA VAL A 814 -30.12 -2.95 16.23
C VAL A 814 -31.52 -2.66 15.74
N LYS A 815 -32.52 -2.91 16.63
CA LYS A 815 -33.93 -2.85 16.32
C LYS A 815 -34.56 -1.57 16.86
N SER A 816 -35.82 -1.34 16.50
CA SER A 816 -36.69 -0.28 17.00
C SER A 816 -36.41 1.11 16.40
N LEU A 817 -35.89 1.17 15.17
CA LEU A 817 -35.80 2.39 14.40
C LEU A 817 -37.07 2.54 13.53
N LYS A 818 -37.24 3.71 12.89
CA LYS A 818 -38.36 3.99 11.96
C LYS A 818 -37.93 3.75 10.50
N GLU A 819 -38.88 3.82 9.59
CA GLU A 819 -38.68 3.63 8.16
C GLU A 819 -37.73 4.67 7.57
N PRO A 820 -36.87 4.27 6.62
CA PRO A 820 -36.01 5.19 5.87
C PRO A 820 -36.81 6.13 4.99
N MET A 821 -36.17 7.16 4.44
CA MET A 821 -36.75 8.00 3.41
C MET A 821 -36.99 7.19 2.13
N LYS A 822 -38.01 7.62 1.35
CA LYS A 822 -38.19 7.07 0.00
C LYS A 822 -37.11 7.61 -0.94
N THR A 823 -36.70 6.78 -1.89
CA THR A 823 -35.66 7.14 -2.88
C THR A 823 -36.05 8.38 -3.70
N GLU A 824 -37.34 8.54 -3.98
CA GLU A 824 -37.89 9.69 -4.71
C GLU A 824 -37.79 11.01 -3.91
N GLU A 825 -37.76 10.92 -2.59
CA GLU A 825 -37.61 12.07 -1.71
C GLU A 825 -36.16 12.50 -1.53
N TRP A 826 -35.21 11.66 -2.02
CA TRP A 826 -33.76 11.88 -1.93
C TRP A 826 -33.06 11.64 -3.28
N PRO A 827 -33.13 12.60 -4.22
CA PRO A 827 -32.65 12.41 -5.60
C PRO A 827 -31.13 12.55 -5.74
N TRP A 828 -30.41 12.96 -4.70
CA TRP A 828 -29.00 13.36 -4.77
C TRP A 828 -28.02 12.18 -4.94
N ASN A 829 -28.35 11.02 -4.40
CA ASN A 829 -27.58 9.78 -4.56
C ASN A 829 -28.48 8.56 -4.28
N SER A 830 -27.94 7.36 -4.45
CA SER A 830 -28.65 6.10 -4.20
C SER A 830 -28.83 5.78 -2.70
N LYS A 831 -28.13 6.50 -1.80
CA LYS A 831 -28.16 6.23 -0.36
C LYS A 831 -29.30 7.04 0.29
N ASN A 832 -30.47 6.46 0.38
CA ASN A 832 -31.65 7.09 1.01
C ASN A 832 -31.65 7.03 2.55
N ARG A 833 -30.66 6.33 3.14
CA ARG A 833 -30.43 6.26 4.59
C ARG A 833 -28.94 6.10 4.86
N ILE A 834 -28.24 7.19 5.11
CA ILE A 834 -26.83 7.15 5.48
C ILE A 834 -26.64 6.67 6.91
N ILE A 835 -25.44 6.19 7.22
CA ILE A 835 -25.00 5.91 8.58
C ILE A 835 -23.62 6.54 8.80
N VAL A 836 -23.49 7.39 9.80
CA VAL A 836 -22.29 8.17 10.09
C VAL A 836 -21.77 7.77 11.45
N ASP A 837 -20.50 7.41 11.54
CA ASP A 837 -19.79 7.12 12.78
C ASP A 837 -19.24 8.39 13.43
N SER A 838 -18.74 8.27 14.63
CA SER A 838 -18.14 9.35 15.41
C SER A 838 -16.60 9.26 15.43
N ASP A 839 -16.01 8.87 14.29
CA ASP A 839 -14.58 8.79 14.07
C ASP A 839 -13.85 7.80 15.00
N LEU A 840 -12.52 7.82 14.98
CA LEU A 840 -11.57 6.86 15.56
C LEU A 840 -11.82 6.52 17.04
N PHE A 841 -12.22 7.49 17.85
CA PHE A 841 -12.45 7.29 19.30
C PHE A 841 -13.89 7.37 19.73
N GLY A 842 -14.78 7.72 18.81
CA GLY A 842 -16.19 7.85 19.09
C GLY A 842 -16.90 6.51 19.27
N GLN A 843 -17.90 6.48 20.14
CA GLN A 843 -18.72 5.26 20.35
C GLN A 843 -20.10 5.35 19.73
N TYR A 844 -20.46 6.52 19.17
CA TYR A 844 -21.81 6.75 18.67
C TYR A 844 -21.85 6.71 17.14
N LEU A 845 -23.00 6.28 16.62
CA LEU A 845 -23.33 6.36 15.21
C LEU A 845 -24.67 7.08 15.07
N MET A 846 -24.85 7.74 13.93
CA MET A 846 -26.11 8.40 13.64
C MET A 846 -26.68 7.95 12.30
N THR A 847 -27.97 7.67 12.26
CA THR A 847 -28.71 7.34 11.04
C THR A 847 -30.08 8.01 11.03
N PRO A 848 -30.53 8.58 9.89
CA PRO A 848 -31.83 9.22 9.78
C PRO A 848 -32.94 8.22 9.49
N SER A 849 -34.17 8.68 9.72
CA SER A 849 -35.39 8.13 9.16
C SER A 849 -36.14 9.25 8.43
N LYS A 850 -37.38 8.97 8.02
CA LYS A 850 -38.20 9.97 7.35
C LYS A 850 -38.44 11.23 8.20
N GLU A 851 -38.69 11.08 9.49
CA GLU A 851 -39.16 12.15 10.42
C GLU A 851 -38.33 12.26 11.70
N SER A 852 -37.33 11.41 11.86
CA SER A 852 -36.51 11.31 13.08
C SER A 852 -35.07 10.96 12.80
N LEU A 853 -34.18 11.19 13.76
CA LEU A 853 -32.80 10.76 13.78
C LEU A 853 -32.59 9.78 14.92
N PHE A 854 -31.75 8.80 14.70
CA PHE A 854 -31.39 7.78 15.67
C PHE A 854 -29.91 7.84 15.99
N ILE A 855 -29.57 7.97 17.26
CA ILE A 855 -28.20 7.84 17.77
C ILE A 855 -28.08 6.44 18.36
N LEU A 856 -27.11 5.69 17.84
CA LEU A 856 -26.79 4.33 18.24
C LEU A 856 -25.53 4.35 19.11
N ASP A 857 -25.52 3.55 20.18
CA ASP A 857 -24.30 3.23 20.91
C ASP A 857 -23.62 2.00 20.27
N GLY A 858 -22.53 2.21 19.53
CA GLY A 858 -21.80 1.15 18.84
C GLY A 858 -21.06 0.20 19.77
N ARG A 859 -20.72 0.64 21.00
CA ARG A 859 -20.13 -0.23 22.02
C ARG A 859 -21.11 -1.25 22.55
N LEU A 860 -22.37 -0.83 22.75
CA LEU A 860 -23.45 -1.69 23.28
C LEU A 860 -24.26 -2.35 22.18
N ASN A 861 -24.15 -1.89 20.94
CA ASN A 861 -25.00 -2.28 19.79
C ASN A 861 -26.50 -2.08 20.10
N LYS A 862 -26.82 -0.88 20.58
CA LYS A 862 -28.19 -0.52 21.01
C LYS A 862 -28.53 0.90 20.56
N LEU A 863 -29.82 1.16 20.48
CA LEU A 863 -30.33 2.51 20.36
C LEU A 863 -30.00 3.29 21.65
N ASN A 864 -29.37 4.47 21.52
CA ASN A 864 -29.12 5.40 22.60
C ASN A 864 -30.33 6.32 22.75
N CYS A 865 -30.72 7.01 21.68
CA CYS A 865 -31.91 7.90 21.69
C CYS A 865 -32.45 8.15 20.29
N GLU A 866 -33.66 8.69 20.25
CA GLU A 866 -34.34 9.22 19.08
C GLU A 866 -34.53 10.74 19.22
N ILE A 867 -34.25 11.48 18.14
CA ILE A 867 -34.52 12.91 18.03
C ILE A 867 -35.62 13.08 16.99
N THR A 868 -36.78 13.54 17.44
CA THR A 868 -37.96 13.76 16.60
C THR A 868 -37.91 15.12 15.88
N GLU A 869 -38.85 15.35 14.96
CA GLU A 869 -39.00 16.61 14.22
C GLU A 869 -37.75 16.95 13.38
N VAL A 870 -37.24 15.96 12.66
CA VAL A 870 -36.15 16.13 11.69
C VAL A 870 -36.57 15.51 10.35
N GLU A 871 -37.14 16.35 9.47
CA GLU A 871 -37.55 15.93 8.13
C GLU A 871 -36.41 16.09 7.13
N LYS A 872 -36.19 15.10 6.26
CA LYS A 872 -35.15 15.09 5.23
C LYS A 872 -33.73 15.33 5.75
N GLY A 873 -33.43 14.78 6.92
CA GLY A 873 -32.12 14.92 7.58
C GLY A 873 -31.07 13.91 7.13
N ASN A 874 -30.98 13.58 5.83
CA ASN A 874 -30.02 12.59 5.28
C ASN A 874 -28.65 13.22 4.90
N THR A 875 -28.33 14.39 5.45
CA THR A 875 -27.00 15.01 5.36
C THR A 875 -26.48 15.23 6.77
N ILE A 876 -25.57 14.39 7.20
CA ILE A 876 -25.04 14.33 8.56
C ILE A 876 -23.53 14.31 8.48
N ILE A 877 -22.89 15.05 9.39
CA ILE A 877 -21.43 15.02 9.52
C ILE A 877 -21.02 15.00 10.99
N TRP A 878 -20.03 14.23 11.31
CA TRP A 878 -19.36 14.24 12.60
C TRP A 878 -18.25 15.27 12.65
N VAL A 879 -18.11 15.94 13.77
CA VAL A 879 -17.02 16.85 14.09
C VAL A 879 -16.38 16.34 15.37
N GLY A 880 -15.10 16.01 15.29
CA GLY A 880 -14.29 15.59 16.41
C GLY A 880 -13.92 16.75 17.33
N GLU A 881 -13.05 16.50 18.29
CA GLU A 881 -12.47 17.52 19.17
C GLU A 881 -11.46 18.36 18.37
N ALA A 882 -11.70 19.69 18.28
CA ALA A 882 -10.90 20.63 17.51
C ALA A 882 -9.58 21.00 18.22
#